data_9b17a80d6a1f39bea44459872faac3a7
#
_entry.id   9b17a80d6a1f39bea44459872faac3a7
#
_cell.length_a   1.000
_cell.length_b   1.000
_cell.length_c   1.000
_cell.angle_alpha   90.00
_cell.angle_beta   90.00
_cell.angle_gamma   90.00
#
_symmetry.space_group_name_H-M   'P 1'
#
loop_
_entity.id
_entity.type
_entity.pdbx_description
1 polymer ?
#
loop_
_entity_poly.entity_id
_entity_poly.type
_entity_poly.pdbx_seq_one_letter_code
_entity_poly.pdbx_strand_id
1 'polypeptide(L)'
;MGTTDRTDEENTPVKDAAKGHTGSGKKKRKRTIDKAKVAENKRKIKEKKARQRAERAQERGAGNRKKRWIIVAVCAAVLAAAGGTGGYFMRQHMDILAAESAAVEAMVHMEAMKLAEYSKTQHRKDSVRQNAGKDTTRALVDAARYMIEGIKNRPKEVEVTAENAADFAAIESCLINTETGKIDITMKAEDLAISDDGYYYLFEEKAYQKALTGSEYLIEDQKDVELTFSVNLNYNTASSRLFSKFVVAVKKNGSFLAITKPHYITNPEAIAKYSPSFVATSSKKGLLVDPEKLQSAELDDLGVKHAAYNIPLSRILGHTSNDYYPTVYYTYNGRNYAFNGQIIAEYDYIFTNLTNRGITTTAIILNDISSRAELIHPKSRSGGHAPYYAFNATDESGTECIAAVASFLASRYSGTGHGKVMNWVIGNEINARSEWNYIEHMSTPDYVDEYARAFRIFYNAIVSVNGNARVYISLDQQWGKSLYSKNGYGSKEILDEFNRNLKAEGNIDWGLAQHPYNYPLTSAKAWSSNASYVQENENTPVITIKNLHVLTDYLQKPEMLTDDGGVRHLILSEMGYTSSKGQELQSASFVYAYKVIEANQYVDSMLFSRETDAASEVAQGLDLGLCTLGGGRKSIYEAYKYVDTAESAKYTDFALRVIGVSSWSEVIKRH
;
A
#
# COMPACT_ATOMS: atom_id res chain seq x y z
N MET A 1 35.46 -56.63 -12.20
CA MET A 1 35.35 -57.97 -11.58
C MET A 1 34.20 -57.89 -10.63
N GLY A 2 33.14 -58.36 -10.96
CA GLY A 2 32.51 -59.63 -11.29
C GLY A 2 31.32 -59.70 -10.39
N THR A 3 30.24 -59.54 -10.89
CA THR A 3 29.21 -60.45 -11.40
C THR A 3 28.25 -61.00 -10.36
N THR A 4 27.00 -60.71 -10.63
CA THR A 4 25.81 -61.59 -10.71
C THR A 4 25.14 -61.91 -9.37
N ASP A 5 23.85 -62.10 -9.24
CA ASP A 5 22.72 -62.20 -10.17
C ASP A 5 21.45 -62.34 -9.30
N ARG A 6 20.31 -61.84 -9.77
CA ARG A 6 18.93 -62.40 -9.74
C ARG A 6 18.45 -63.24 -8.54
N THR A 7 17.21 -63.19 -8.13
CA THR A 7 15.89 -63.35 -8.78
C THR A 7 14.77 -63.07 -7.78
N ASP A 8 13.76 -62.43 -8.18
CA ASP A 8 12.34 -62.72 -8.47
C ASP A 8 11.47 -63.47 -7.44
N GLU A 9 10.26 -63.03 -7.47
CA GLU A 9 8.93 -63.65 -7.29
C GLU A 9 8.20 -63.29 -5.98
N GLU A 10 7.19 -62.51 -6.13
CA GLU A 10 5.74 -62.77 -6.43
C GLU A 10 4.95 -63.34 -5.24
N ASN A 11 3.89 -62.67 -5.01
CA ASN A 11 2.49 -63.12 -4.87
C ASN A 11 1.74 -62.76 -3.57
N THR A 12 0.72 -62.01 -3.80
CA THR A 12 -0.55 -61.87 -3.07
C THR A 12 -1.36 -63.20 -3.10
N PRO A 13 -2.58 -63.33 -2.55
CA PRO A 13 -3.35 -62.62 -1.50
C PRO A 13 -4.10 -63.60 -0.56
N VAL A 14 -5.15 -63.09 0.12
CA VAL A 14 -6.40 -63.78 0.55
C VAL A 14 -6.75 -63.66 2.02
N LYS A 15 -7.74 -62.85 2.28
CA LYS A 15 -9.10 -63.01 2.87
C LYS A 15 -9.30 -63.83 4.15
N ASP A 16 -10.11 -63.23 4.90
CA ASP A 16 -11.39 -63.57 5.54
C ASP A 16 -11.44 -63.88 7.06
N ALA A 17 -12.32 -63.14 7.62
CA ALA A 17 -13.53 -63.49 8.36
C ALA A 17 -13.49 -63.65 9.91
N ALA A 18 -14.20 -62.72 10.52
CA ALA A 18 -15.46 -62.85 11.23
C ALA A 18 -15.48 -63.22 12.74
N LYS A 19 -16.44 -62.49 13.37
CA LYS A 19 -17.24 -62.77 14.62
C LYS A 19 -16.55 -62.44 15.94
N GLY A 20 -17.20 -61.80 16.90
CA GLY A 20 -18.56 -61.35 17.12
C GLY A 20 -18.80 -61.03 18.60
N HIS A 21 -19.85 -60.30 18.84
CA HIS A 21 -20.59 -60.16 20.10
C HIS A 21 -19.96 -59.29 21.22
N THR A 22 -20.68 -58.46 21.91
CA THR A 22 -22.03 -58.02 22.20
C THR A 22 -21.98 -56.89 23.24
N GLY A 23 -22.91 -55.96 23.18
CA GLY A 23 -23.52 -55.52 24.37
C GLY A 23 -23.73 -54.02 24.59
N SER A 24 -25.02 -53.61 24.41
CA SER A 24 -25.75 -52.58 25.15
C SER A 24 -25.25 -51.11 25.08
N GLY A 25 -25.82 -50.16 24.41
CA GLY A 25 -27.19 -49.72 24.61
C GLY A 25 -27.21 -48.35 25.31
N LYS A 26 -27.22 -47.24 24.56
CA LYS A 26 -27.97 -46.03 24.95
C LYS A 26 -28.30 -45.19 23.73
N LYS A 27 -29.55 -45.11 23.37
CA LYS A 27 -30.13 -44.26 22.35
C LYS A 27 -29.97 -42.78 22.70
N LYS A 28 -29.19 -42.03 21.91
CA LYS A 28 -29.37 -40.57 21.78
C LYS A 28 -30.10 -40.28 20.47
N ARG A 29 -31.37 -39.81 20.58
CA ARG A 29 -32.15 -39.27 19.47
C ARG A 29 -31.41 -38.09 18.85
N LYS A 30 -30.84 -38.24 17.64
CA LYS A 30 -30.48 -37.12 16.77
C LYS A 30 -31.77 -36.56 16.16
N ARG A 31 -32.11 -35.32 16.53
CA ARG A 31 -33.12 -34.55 15.79
C ARG A 31 -32.51 -34.23 14.43
N THR A 32 -33.02 -34.84 13.39
CA THR A 32 -32.75 -34.51 12.00
C THR A 32 -33.42 -33.17 11.74
N ILE A 33 -32.61 -32.11 11.63
CA ILE A 33 -33.08 -30.81 11.19
C ILE A 33 -33.39 -30.94 9.69
N ASP A 34 -34.67 -30.78 9.36
CA ASP A 34 -35.16 -30.83 8.00
C ASP A 34 -34.57 -29.69 7.17
N LYS A 35 -33.54 -30.00 6.41
CA LYS A 35 -32.82 -29.04 5.57
C LYS A 35 -33.74 -28.36 4.55
N ALA A 36 -34.83 -29.00 4.17
CA ALA A 36 -35.82 -28.45 3.25
C ALA A 36 -36.61 -27.29 3.89
N LYS A 37 -37.02 -27.40 5.16
CA LYS A 37 -37.70 -26.30 5.89
C LYS A 37 -36.81 -25.10 6.14
N VAL A 38 -35.51 -25.34 6.36
CA VAL A 38 -34.51 -24.24 6.54
C VAL A 38 -34.25 -23.51 5.20
N ALA A 39 -34.21 -24.25 4.08
CA ALA A 39 -34.06 -23.66 2.76
C ALA A 39 -35.32 -22.84 2.37
N GLU A 40 -36.51 -23.36 2.65
CA GLU A 40 -37.76 -22.65 2.38
C GLU A 40 -37.91 -21.36 3.21
N ASN A 41 -37.53 -21.40 4.48
CA ASN A 41 -37.51 -20.19 5.33
C ASN A 41 -36.51 -19.14 4.85
N LYS A 42 -35.32 -19.56 4.42
CA LYS A 42 -34.32 -18.64 3.82
C LYS A 42 -34.86 -18.01 2.53
N ARG A 43 -35.57 -18.77 1.70
CA ARG A 43 -36.20 -18.27 0.47
C ARG A 43 -37.31 -17.25 0.79
N LYS A 44 -38.20 -17.55 1.74
CA LYS A 44 -39.26 -16.60 2.17
C LYS A 44 -38.71 -15.31 2.78
N ILE A 45 -37.58 -15.39 3.53
CA ILE A 45 -36.91 -14.19 4.07
C ILE A 45 -36.28 -13.35 2.94
N LYS A 46 -35.69 -14.01 1.95
CA LYS A 46 -35.07 -13.34 0.78
C LYS A 46 -36.11 -12.64 -0.09
N GLU A 47 -37.24 -13.30 -0.33
CA GLU A 47 -38.39 -12.75 -1.06
C GLU A 47 -39.05 -11.57 -0.32
N LYS A 48 -39.17 -11.65 1.02
CA LYS A 48 -39.69 -10.55 1.85
C LYS A 48 -38.76 -9.32 1.82
N LYS A 49 -37.43 -9.54 1.88
CA LYS A 49 -36.45 -8.46 1.76
C LYS A 49 -36.42 -7.85 0.36
N ALA A 50 -36.63 -8.66 -0.69
CA ALA A 50 -36.70 -8.16 -2.08
C ALA A 50 -37.96 -7.32 -2.27
N ARG A 51 -39.14 -7.74 -1.76
CA ARG A 51 -40.38 -6.94 -1.79
C ARG A 51 -40.21 -5.60 -1.06
N GLN A 52 -39.63 -5.60 0.14
CA GLN A 52 -39.40 -4.36 0.89
C GLN A 52 -38.42 -3.41 0.18
N ARG A 53 -37.42 -3.94 -0.55
CA ARG A 53 -36.52 -3.12 -1.38
C ARG A 53 -37.24 -2.56 -2.60
N ALA A 54 -38.11 -3.33 -3.25
CA ALA A 54 -38.91 -2.87 -4.37
C ALA A 54 -39.94 -1.79 -3.97
N GLU A 55 -40.60 -1.96 -2.82
CA GLU A 55 -41.50 -0.95 -2.26
C GLU A 55 -40.78 0.35 -1.93
N ARG A 56 -39.62 0.29 -1.29
CA ARG A 56 -38.77 1.49 -1.02
C ARG A 56 -38.23 2.15 -2.28
N ALA A 57 -37.92 1.36 -3.31
CA ALA A 57 -37.49 1.90 -4.62
C ALA A 57 -38.69 2.57 -5.34
N GLN A 58 -39.89 2.02 -5.23
CA GLN A 58 -41.09 2.57 -5.80
C GLN A 58 -41.55 3.86 -5.09
N GLU A 59 -41.39 3.92 -3.75
CA GLU A 59 -41.62 5.13 -2.95
C GLU A 59 -40.60 6.23 -3.28
N ARG A 60 -39.32 5.89 -3.47
CA ARG A 60 -38.27 6.85 -3.92
C ARG A 60 -38.53 7.32 -5.34
N GLY A 61 -38.98 6.43 -6.26
CA GLY A 61 -39.34 6.79 -7.63
C GLY A 61 -40.56 7.69 -7.70
N ALA A 62 -41.57 7.48 -6.85
CA ALA A 62 -42.78 8.31 -6.76
C ALA A 62 -42.47 9.69 -6.15
N GLY A 63 -41.59 9.75 -5.14
CA GLY A 63 -41.14 11.02 -4.55
C GLY A 63 -40.35 11.87 -5.55
N ASN A 64 -39.46 11.26 -6.36
CA ASN A 64 -38.72 11.97 -7.39
C ASN A 64 -39.59 12.42 -8.58
N ARG A 65 -40.61 11.61 -8.96
CA ARG A 65 -41.58 12.04 -9.99
C ARG A 65 -42.43 13.21 -9.51
N LYS A 66 -42.92 13.20 -8.28
CA LYS A 66 -43.64 14.37 -7.72
C LYS A 66 -42.77 15.60 -7.63
N LYS A 67 -41.50 15.49 -7.21
CA LYS A 67 -40.55 16.61 -7.19
C LYS A 67 -40.25 17.13 -8.60
N ARG A 68 -40.07 16.26 -9.59
CA ARG A 68 -39.89 16.67 -11.01
C ARG A 68 -41.12 17.37 -11.56
N TRP A 69 -42.34 16.90 -11.28
CA TRP A 69 -43.56 17.54 -11.72
C TRP A 69 -43.83 18.89 -11.06
N ILE A 70 -43.43 19.05 -9.78
CA ILE A 70 -43.52 20.35 -9.12
C ILE A 70 -42.50 21.32 -9.72
N ILE A 71 -41.28 20.89 -10.02
CA ILE A 71 -40.28 21.74 -10.72
C ILE A 71 -40.75 22.09 -12.11
N VAL A 72 -41.27 21.15 -12.88
CA VAL A 72 -41.80 21.40 -14.22
C VAL A 72 -43.03 22.31 -14.17
N ALA A 73 -43.91 22.18 -13.20
CA ALA A 73 -45.10 23.04 -13.05
C ALA A 73 -44.70 24.48 -12.63
N VAL A 74 -43.68 24.63 -11.79
CA VAL A 74 -43.14 25.96 -11.40
C VAL A 74 -42.38 26.59 -12.58
N CYS A 75 -41.58 25.83 -13.32
CA CYS A 75 -40.90 26.31 -14.50
C CYS A 75 -41.90 26.65 -15.63
N ALA A 76 -42.97 25.85 -15.82
CA ALA A 76 -44.02 26.14 -16.77
C ALA A 76 -44.88 27.38 -16.39
N ALA A 77 -45.11 27.61 -15.11
CA ALA A 77 -45.80 28.82 -14.62
C ALA A 77 -44.92 30.06 -14.78
N VAL A 78 -43.60 29.94 -14.61
CA VAL A 78 -42.62 31.01 -14.87
C VAL A 78 -42.49 31.30 -16.36
N LEU A 79 -42.48 30.27 -17.25
CA LEU A 79 -42.44 30.41 -18.69
C LEU A 79 -43.75 30.92 -19.26
N ALA A 80 -44.93 30.58 -18.69
CA ALA A 80 -46.22 31.11 -19.09
C ALA A 80 -46.42 32.59 -18.69
N ALA A 81 -45.73 33.07 -17.65
CA ALA A 81 -45.72 34.48 -17.28
C ALA A 81 -44.79 35.35 -18.15
N ALA A 82 -43.85 34.71 -18.87
CA ALA A 82 -42.88 35.37 -19.75
C ALA A 82 -43.26 35.26 -21.26
N GLY A 83 -44.53 35.12 -21.58
CA GLY A 83 -45.02 34.94 -22.93
C GLY A 83 -44.66 36.06 -23.92
N GLY A 84 -44.03 35.68 -24.98
CA GLY A 84 -44.00 36.48 -26.24
C GLY A 84 -42.69 36.45 -27.02
N THR A 85 -42.73 35.65 -28.11
CA THR A 85 -42.02 35.81 -29.40
C THR A 85 -40.49 35.59 -29.47
N GLY A 86 -40.21 34.54 -30.12
CA GLY A 86 -39.24 34.18 -31.15
C GLY A 86 -37.88 34.81 -31.33
N GLY A 87 -36.92 33.97 -31.42
CA GLY A 87 -35.83 33.96 -32.41
C GLY A 87 -34.77 35.03 -32.33
N TYR A 88 -33.63 34.57 -32.12
CA TYR A 88 -32.28 35.09 -32.42
C TYR A 88 -31.34 35.22 -31.26
N PHE A 89 -30.16 34.64 -31.45
CA PHE A 89 -28.86 34.86 -30.79
C PHE A 89 -28.35 33.94 -29.67
N MET A 90 -27.71 33.00 -30.17
CA MET A 90 -26.66 32.20 -29.48
C MET A 90 -25.35 32.99 -29.46
N ARG A 91 -25.26 34.06 -28.62
CA ARG A 91 -23.97 34.73 -28.35
C ARG A 91 -23.94 35.66 -27.13
N GLN A 92 -24.82 35.51 -26.17
CA GLN A 92 -24.79 36.31 -24.92
C GLN A 92 -25.25 35.48 -23.70
N HIS A 93 -24.77 34.22 -23.62
CA HIS A 93 -25.29 33.30 -22.58
C HIS A 93 -24.85 33.62 -21.16
N MET A 94 -23.72 34.27 -20.93
CA MET A 94 -23.19 34.49 -19.55
C MET A 94 -23.89 35.67 -18.85
N ASP A 95 -24.17 36.74 -19.54
CA ASP A 95 -24.84 37.92 -18.93
C ASP A 95 -26.33 37.70 -18.74
N ILE A 96 -26.93 36.85 -19.55
CA ILE A 96 -28.37 36.50 -19.47
C ILE A 96 -28.64 35.64 -18.26
N LEU A 97 -27.78 34.67 -17.95
CA LEU A 97 -27.94 33.78 -16.78
C LEU A 97 -27.78 34.55 -15.47
N ALA A 98 -26.89 35.53 -15.39
CA ALA A 98 -26.75 36.40 -14.22
C ALA A 98 -27.95 37.35 -14.05
N ALA A 99 -28.52 37.88 -15.18
CA ALA A 99 -29.70 38.71 -15.18
C ALA A 99 -30.98 37.92 -14.88
N GLU A 100 -31.07 36.65 -15.38
CA GLU A 100 -32.17 35.75 -15.07
C GLU A 100 -32.14 35.30 -13.58
N SER A 101 -30.98 35.06 -13.02
CA SER A 101 -30.82 34.75 -11.61
C SER A 101 -31.26 35.91 -10.72
N ALA A 102 -30.87 37.15 -11.06
CA ALA A 102 -31.30 38.34 -10.35
C ALA A 102 -32.79 38.65 -10.52
N ALA A 103 -33.36 38.39 -11.73
CA ALA A 103 -34.78 38.55 -11.99
C ALA A 103 -35.64 37.49 -11.27
N VAL A 104 -35.18 36.26 -11.16
CA VAL A 104 -35.81 35.19 -10.37
C VAL A 104 -35.75 35.51 -8.90
N GLU A 105 -34.62 36.02 -8.38
CA GLU A 105 -34.46 36.44 -6.99
C GLU A 105 -35.40 37.63 -6.64
N ALA A 106 -35.52 38.59 -7.53
CA ALA A 106 -36.43 39.72 -7.40
C ALA A 106 -37.89 39.28 -7.47
N MET A 107 -38.26 38.37 -8.34
CA MET A 107 -39.62 37.81 -8.48
C MET A 107 -40.03 37.00 -7.25
N VAL A 108 -39.13 36.13 -6.76
CA VAL A 108 -39.35 35.33 -5.54
C VAL A 108 -39.50 36.25 -4.33
N HIS A 109 -38.70 37.33 -4.25
CA HIS A 109 -38.81 38.33 -3.20
C HIS A 109 -40.10 39.13 -3.25
N MET A 110 -40.55 39.51 -4.46
CA MET A 110 -41.84 40.21 -4.66
C MET A 110 -43.02 39.29 -4.33
N GLU A 111 -42.98 38.02 -4.73
CA GLU A 111 -44.07 37.05 -4.47
C GLU A 111 -44.14 36.72 -2.96
N ALA A 112 -42.97 36.60 -2.28
CA ALA A 112 -42.89 36.46 -0.82
C ALA A 112 -43.43 37.69 -0.12
N MET A 113 -43.16 38.91 -0.63
CA MET A 113 -43.69 40.15 -0.11
C MET A 113 -45.21 40.29 -0.32
N LYS A 114 -45.75 39.92 -1.51
CA LYS A 114 -47.19 39.88 -1.78
C LYS A 114 -47.91 38.86 -0.89
N LEU A 115 -47.35 37.68 -0.66
CA LEU A 115 -47.87 36.65 0.24
C LEU A 115 -47.83 37.13 1.73
N ALA A 116 -46.79 37.86 2.12
CA ALA A 116 -46.66 38.44 3.44
C ALA A 116 -47.67 39.58 3.66
N GLU A 117 -47.97 40.36 2.61
CA GLU A 117 -48.95 41.47 2.64
C GLU A 117 -50.37 40.93 2.62
N TYR A 118 -50.64 39.88 1.81
CA TYR A 118 -51.92 39.13 1.81
C TYR A 118 -52.17 38.48 3.17
N SER A 119 -51.15 37.90 3.77
CA SER A 119 -51.17 37.37 5.13
C SER A 119 -51.48 38.44 6.20
N LYS A 120 -50.88 39.65 6.07
CA LYS A 120 -51.16 40.79 6.98
C LYS A 120 -52.58 41.27 6.88
N THR A 121 -53.21 41.25 5.72
CA THR A 121 -54.60 41.68 5.49
C THR A 121 -55.62 40.63 5.95
N GLN A 122 -55.29 39.36 5.97
CA GLN A 122 -56.12 38.26 6.52
C GLN A 122 -56.07 38.15 8.04
N HIS A 123 -55.11 38.76 8.70
CA HIS A 123 -54.88 38.68 10.17
C HIS A 123 -55.89 39.37 11.06
N ARG A 124 -56.97 39.92 10.48
CA ARG A 124 -58.04 40.55 11.31
C ARG A 124 -59.21 39.62 11.66
N LYS A 125 -59.21 38.35 11.21
CA LYS A 125 -60.27 37.39 11.58
C LYS A 125 -59.72 35.97 11.70
N ASP A 126 -59.29 35.52 12.85
CA ASP A 126 -59.08 34.16 13.32
C ASP A 126 -57.63 33.85 13.80
N SER A 127 -57.53 33.79 15.13
CA SER A 127 -56.28 33.44 15.85
C SER A 127 -55.79 32.00 15.70
N VAL A 128 -56.56 31.13 15.08
CA VAL A 128 -56.19 29.70 14.87
C VAL A 128 -55.53 29.44 13.51
N ARG A 129 -55.71 30.34 12.53
CA ARG A 129 -55.07 30.24 11.21
C ARG A 129 -53.65 30.83 11.13
N GLN A 130 -53.25 31.60 12.17
CA GLN A 130 -51.98 32.37 12.14
C GLN A 130 -50.70 31.53 12.11
N ASN A 131 -50.70 30.35 12.73
CA ASN A 131 -49.49 29.51 12.75
C ASN A 131 -49.30 28.69 11.43
N ALA A 132 -50.38 28.20 10.85
CA ALA A 132 -50.31 27.44 9.61
C ALA A 132 -49.86 28.27 8.41
N GLY A 133 -50.26 29.59 8.35
CA GLY A 133 -49.83 30.49 7.29
C GLY A 133 -48.35 30.92 7.38
N LYS A 134 -47.85 31.10 8.59
CA LYS A 134 -46.41 31.41 8.79
C LYS A 134 -45.49 30.24 8.44
N ASP A 135 -45.88 29.02 8.79
CA ASP A 135 -45.14 27.83 8.48
C ASP A 135 -45.13 27.54 6.96
N THR A 136 -46.25 27.81 6.29
CA THR A 136 -46.33 27.64 4.82
C THR A 136 -45.49 28.68 4.09
N THR A 137 -45.51 29.94 4.54
CA THR A 137 -44.69 31.04 3.95
C THR A 137 -43.21 30.77 4.19
N ARG A 138 -42.82 30.35 5.40
CA ARG A 138 -41.43 29.97 5.70
C ARG A 138 -40.96 28.77 4.89
N ALA A 139 -41.79 27.74 4.78
CA ALA A 139 -41.48 26.57 3.93
C ALA A 139 -41.31 26.92 2.45
N LEU A 140 -42.11 27.87 1.93
CA LEU A 140 -41.97 28.37 0.54
C LEU A 140 -40.68 29.19 0.35
N VAL A 141 -40.33 30.04 1.32
CA VAL A 141 -39.08 30.81 1.29
C VAL A 141 -37.85 29.90 1.39
N ASP A 142 -37.90 28.90 2.26
CA ASP A 142 -36.82 27.92 2.42
C ASP A 142 -36.69 27.03 1.15
N ALA A 143 -37.81 26.63 0.53
CA ALA A 143 -37.81 25.91 -0.74
C ALA A 143 -37.27 26.78 -1.89
N ALA A 144 -37.62 28.07 -1.93
CA ALA A 144 -37.09 28.99 -2.93
C ALA A 144 -35.57 29.26 -2.73
N ARG A 145 -35.11 29.42 -1.48
CA ARG A 145 -33.67 29.50 -1.17
C ARG A 145 -32.93 28.26 -1.62
N TYR A 146 -33.47 27.08 -1.31
CA TYR A 146 -32.88 25.80 -1.71
C TYR A 146 -32.79 25.67 -3.24
N MET A 147 -33.83 26.12 -3.98
CA MET A 147 -33.78 26.14 -5.44
C MET A 147 -32.75 27.14 -5.99
N ILE A 148 -32.67 28.34 -5.40
CA ILE A 148 -31.69 29.36 -5.79
C ILE A 148 -30.26 28.90 -5.51
N GLU A 149 -30.02 28.27 -4.36
CA GLU A 149 -28.73 27.64 -4.04
C GLU A 149 -28.43 26.49 -5.01
N GLY A 150 -29.40 25.65 -5.35
CA GLY A 150 -29.24 24.61 -6.33
C GLY A 150 -28.96 25.11 -7.77
N ILE A 151 -29.46 26.31 -8.13
CA ILE A 151 -29.15 26.95 -9.42
C ILE A 151 -27.78 27.63 -9.40
N LYS A 152 -27.42 28.29 -8.27
CA LYS A 152 -26.11 28.92 -8.11
C LYS A 152 -24.96 27.91 -8.05
N ASN A 153 -25.24 26.72 -7.55
CA ASN A 153 -24.28 25.63 -7.40
C ASN A 153 -24.35 24.61 -8.56
N ARG A 154 -24.97 24.95 -9.67
CA ARG A 154 -24.92 24.07 -10.86
C ARG A 154 -23.51 24.08 -11.44
N PRO A 155 -22.95 22.90 -11.74
CA PRO A 155 -21.67 22.79 -12.42
C PRO A 155 -21.72 23.61 -13.74
N LYS A 156 -20.68 24.38 -13.99
CA LYS A 156 -20.51 25.16 -15.23
C LYS A 156 -19.72 24.37 -16.23
N GLU A 157 -19.87 24.66 -17.50
CA GLU A 157 -18.95 24.17 -18.51
C GLU A 157 -17.73 25.09 -18.58
N VAL A 158 -16.54 24.52 -18.33
CA VAL A 158 -15.26 25.22 -18.25
C VAL A 158 -14.33 24.73 -19.35
N GLU A 159 -13.65 25.68 -19.96
CA GLU A 159 -12.64 25.40 -20.97
C GLU A 159 -11.40 24.79 -20.33
N VAL A 160 -10.96 23.61 -20.82
CA VAL A 160 -9.72 22.97 -20.43
C VAL A 160 -8.68 23.09 -21.53
N THR A 161 -7.45 23.39 -21.15
CA THR A 161 -6.29 23.48 -22.03
C THR A 161 -5.28 22.39 -21.68
N ALA A 162 -4.34 22.09 -22.56
CA ALA A 162 -3.30 21.12 -22.30
C ALA A 162 -2.47 21.41 -21.01
N GLU A 163 -2.42 22.68 -20.59
CA GLU A 163 -1.65 23.14 -19.45
C GLU A 163 -2.36 22.87 -18.11
N ASN A 164 -3.71 22.90 -18.07
CA ASN A 164 -4.49 22.74 -16.83
C ASN A 164 -5.39 21.51 -16.81
N ALA A 165 -5.47 20.76 -17.91
CA ALA A 165 -6.43 19.67 -18.03
C ALA A 165 -6.23 18.57 -16.98
N ALA A 166 -5.00 18.11 -16.76
CA ALA A 166 -4.73 16.99 -15.86
C ALA A 166 -5.06 17.26 -14.37
N ASP A 167 -5.26 18.52 -14.00
CA ASP A 167 -5.66 18.95 -12.65
C ASP A 167 -7.13 19.43 -12.61
N PHE A 168 -7.87 19.24 -13.69
CA PHE A 168 -9.27 19.68 -13.79
C PHE A 168 -10.20 18.83 -12.92
N ALA A 169 -9.98 17.54 -12.90
CA ALA A 169 -10.71 16.57 -12.08
C ALA A 169 -9.75 15.64 -11.34
N ALA A 170 -10.23 14.99 -10.29
CA ALA A 170 -9.49 13.99 -9.56
C ALA A 170 -10.17 12.62 -9.67
N ILE A 171 -9.40 11.55 -9.76
CA ILE A 171 -9.90 10.22 -9.46
C ILE A 171 -9.80 10.06 -7.93
N GLU A 172 -10.94 10.06 -7.25
CA GLU A 172 -11.01 9.94 -5.79
C GLU A 172 -10.83 8.50 -5.32
N SER A 173 -11.25 7.54 -6.14
CA SER A 173 -11.06 6.12 -5.82
C SER A 173 -10.91 5.27 -7.08
N CYS A 174 -10.08 4.25 -6.97
CA CYS A 174 -9.89 3.21 -7.97
C CYS A 174 -9.79 1.87 -7.24
N LEU A 175 -10.91 1.18 -7.09
CA LEU A 175 -11.07 0.06 -6.17
C LEU A 175 -11.55 -1.21 -6.88
N ILE A 176 -10.97 -2.33 -6.51
CA ILE A 176 -11.49 -3.65 -6.89
C ILE A 176 -12.79 -3.91 -6.14
N ASN A 177 -13.84 -4.17 -6.89
CA ASN A 177 -15.14 -4.58 -6.38
C ASN A 177 -15.24 -6.10 -6.45
N THR A 178 -15.15 -6.76 -5.30
CA THR A 178 -15.15 -8.23 -5.20
C THR A 178 -16.51 -8.88 -5.51
N GLU A 179 -17.62 -8.11 -5.43
CA GLU A 179 -18.94 -8.64 -5.78
C GLU A 179 -19.10 -8.78 -7.30
N THR A 180 -18.45 -7.91 -8.07
CA THR A 180 -18.58 -7.85 -9.54
C THR A 180 -17.36 -8.37 -10.29
N GLY A 181 -16.20 -8.48 -9.63
CA GLY A 181 -14.92 -8.77 -10.27
C GLY A 181 -14.39 -7.63 -11.14
N LYS A 182 -14.90 -6.42 -10.95
CA LYS A 182 -14.54 -5.23 -11.69
C LYS A 182 -13.71 -4.26 -10.87
N ILE A 183 -13.16 -3.27 -11.52
CA ILE A 183 -12.56 -2.09 -10.93
C ILE A 183 -13.56 -0.97 -11.06
N ASP A 184 -13.93 -0.34 -9.96
CA ASP A 184 -14.77 0.84 -9.92
C ASP A 184 -13.86 2.08 -9.76
N ILE A 185 -13.90 2.99 -10.75
CA ILE A 185 -13.09 4.19 -10.82
C ILE A 185 -14.01 5.39 -10.68
N THR A 186 -13.96 6.09 -9.55
CA THR A 186 -14.78 7.26 -9.27
C THR A 186 -13.97 8.52 -9.47
N MET A 187 -14.39 9.35 -10.41
CA MET A 187 -13.84 10.70 -10.60
C MET A 187 -14.75 11.76 -10.02
N LYS A 188 -14.17 12.89 -9.64
CA LYS A 188 -14.88 14.09 -9.20
C LYS A 188 -14.25 15.36 -9.73
N ALA A 189 -15.10 16.31 -10.07
CA ALA A 189 -14.73 17.64 -10.49
C ALA A 189 -15.65 18.68 -9.84
N GLU A 190 -15.24 19.93 -9.81
CA GLU A 190 -16.11 21.04 -9.37
C GLU A 190 -17.06 21.46 -10.48
N ASP A 191 -16.59 21.43 -11.73
CA ASP A 191 -17.30 21.86 -12.93
C ASP A 191 -17.20 20.80 -14.04
N LEU A 192 -17.84 21.03 -15.19
CA LEU A 192 -17.82 20.15 -16.35
C LEU A 192 -16.80 20.66 -17.38
N ALA A 193 -15.93 19.78 -17.87
CA ALA A 193 -15.02 20.15 -18.96
C ALA A 193 -15.79 20.30 -20.27
N ILE A 194 -15.54 21.37 -21.04
CA ILE A 194 -16.09 21.53 -22.40
C ILE A 194 -15.52 20.43 -23.29
N SER A 195 -16.40 19.70 -23.99
CA SER A 195 -16.05 18.60 -24.90
C SER A 195 -16.83 18.71 -26.20
N ASP A 196 -16.37 18.01 -27.25
CA ASP A 196 -17.00 17.99 -28.57
C ASP A 196 -18.38 17.32 -28.57
N ASP A 197 -18.62 16.36 -27.65
CA ASP A 197 -19.72 15.40 -27.73
C ASP A 197 -20.51 15.20 -26.44
N GLY A 198 -20.06 15.79 -25.32
CA GLY A 198 -20.76 15.69 -24.05
C GLY A 198 -20.44 14.44 -23.22
N TYR A 199 -19.36 13.71 -23.56
CA TYR A 199 -18.94 12.50 -22.87
C TYR A 199 -17.59 12.66 -22.17
N TYR A 200 -17.37 11.87 -21.11
CA TYR A 200 -16.10 11.55 -20.51
C TYR A 200 -15.69 10.13 -20.89
N TYR A 201 -14.40 9.92 -21.08
CA TYR A 201 -13.80 8.69 -21.60
C TYR A 201 -12.79 8.15 -20.61
N LEU A 202 -12.94 6.90 -20.20
CA LEU A 202 -11.95 6.22 -19.36
C LEU A 202 -10.91 5.52 -20.23
N PHE A 203 -9.64 5.83 -19.98
CA PHE A 203 -8.49 5.18 -20.61
C PHE A 203 -7.74 4.31 -19.63
N GLU A 204 -7.13 3.25 -20.14
CA GLU A 204 -6.14 2.42 -19.46
C GLU A 204 -4.75 2.81 -19.94
N GLU A 205 -3.86 3.12 -19.01
CA GLU A 205 -2.42 3.24 -19.24
C GLU A 205 -1.69 2.08 -18.58
N LYS A 206 -0.70 1.51 -19.26
CA LYS A 206 0.18 0.52 -18.64
C LYS A 206 1.14 1.22 -17.69
N ALA A 207 1.62 0.51 -16.65
CA ALA A 207 2.52 1.09 -15.64
C ALA A 207 3.72 1.84 -16.24
N TYR A 208 4.26 1.33 -17.34
CA TYR A 208 5.41 1.92 -18.04
C TYR A 208 5.10 3.12 -18.95
N GLN A 209 3.82 3.40 -19.21
CA GLN A 209 3.41 4.55 -20.03
C GLN A 209 3.45 5.84 -19.20
N LYS A 210 3.94 6.93 -19.78
CA LYS A 210 4.09 8.23 -19.10
C LYS A 210 3.04 9.27 -19.50
N ALA A 211 2.24 8.96 -20.51
CA ALA A 211 1.17 9.84 -21.01
C ALA A 211 0.14 9.02 -21.77
N LEU A 212 -1.04 9.60 -21.86
CA LEU A 212 -2.12 9.05 -22.71
C LEU A 212 -1.64 8.94 -24.15
N THR A 213 -1.60 7.71 -24.67
CA THR A 213 -1.20 7.42 -26.05
C THR A 213 -2.30 6.63 -26.75
N GLY A 214 -2.65 7.07 -27.97
CA GLY A 214 -3.66 6.41 -28.76
C GLY A 214 -5.08 6.95 -28.56
N SER A 215 -6.05 6.29 -29.17
CA SER A 215 -7.46 6.68 -29.21
C SER A 215 -8.41 5.59 -28.69
N GLU A 216 -7.86 4.48 -28.17
CA GLU A 216 -8.65 3.37 -27.66
C GLU A 216 -8.98 3.60 -26.18
N TYR A 217 -10.25 3.91 -25.91
CA TYR A 217 -10.76 4.02 -24.55
C TYR A 217 -11.49 2.73 -24.12
N LEU A 218 -11.61 2.53 -22.81
CA LEU A 218 -12.28 1.34 -22.25
C LEU A 218 -13.79 1.48 -22.26
N ILE A 219 -14.29 2.65 -21.86
CA ILE A 219 -15.71 2.98 -21.71
C ILE A 219 -15.90 4.50 -21.73
N GLU A 220 -17.08 4.93 -22.16
CA GLU A 220 -17.53 6.33 -22.11
C GLU A 220 -18.80 6.45 -21.29
N ASP A 221 -19.05 7.61 -20.70
CA ASP A 221 -20.31 7.96 -20.05
C ASP A 221 -20.59 9.45 -20.19
N GLN A 222 -21.87 9.85 -20.03
CA GLN A 222 -22.27 11.24 -20.08
C GLN A 222 -21.58 12.04 -18.98
N LYS A 223 -21.14 13.26 -19.29
CA LYS A 223 -20.45 14.13 -18.32
C LYS A 223 -21.30 14.37 -17.08
N ASP A 224 -20.68 14.14 -15.92
CA ASP A 224 -21.16 14.58 -14.62
C ASP A 224 -19.96 14.99 -13.75
N VAL A 225 -20.17 15.79 -12.73
CA VAL A 225 -19.12 16.20 -11.76
C VAL A 225 -18.69 15.07 -10.86
N GLU A 226 -19.49 14.04 -10.71
CA GLU A 226 -19.16 12.80 -10.01
C GLU A 226 -19.61 11.62 -10.86
N LEU A 227 -18.66 10.81 -11.30
CA LEU A 227 -18.90 9.71 -12.24
C LEU A 227 -18.06 8.48 -11.83
N THR A 228 -18.70 7.30 -11.85
CA THR A 228 -18.03 6.03 -11.59
C THR A 228 -18.04 5.14 -12.82
N PHE A 229 -16.87 4.85 -13.34
CA PHE A 229 -16.66 3.86 -14.39
C PHE A 229 -16.39 2.47 -13.78
N SER A 230 -16.92 1.43 -14.42
CA SER A 230 -16.75 0.04 -14.00
C SER A 230 -16.17 -0.81 -15.13
N VAL A 231 -14.94 -1.30 -14.98
CA VAL A 231 -14.24 -2.13 -15.99
C VAL A 231 -13.77 -3.46 -15.41
N ASN A 232 -13.63 -4.49 -16.24
CA ASN A 232 -13.20 -5.81 -15.78
C ASN A 232 -11.74 -5.78 -15.31
N LEU A 233 -11.45 -6.37 -14.13
CA LEU A 233 -10.10 -6.52 -13.61
C LEU A 233 -9.26 -7.53 -14.44
N ASN A 234 -9.89 -8.57 -14.96
CA ASN A 234 -9.25 -9.66 -15.70
C ASN A 234 -8.05 -10.31 -14.94
N TYR A 235 -8.17 -10.46 -13.62
CA TYR A 235 -7.10 -10.97 -12.77
C TYR A 235 -6.58 -12.35 -13.26
N ASN A 236 -5.26 -12.57 -13.19
CA ASN A 236 -4.56 -13.79 -13.65
C ASN A 236 -4.75 -14.12 -15.14
N THR A 237 -4.99 -13.14 -15.98
CA THR A 237 -5.01 -13.28 -17.45
C THR A 237 -3.99 -12.34 -18.09
N ALA A 238 -3.68 -12.58 -19.37
CA ALA A 238 -2.79 -11.69 -20.14
C ALA A 238 -3.32 -10.25 -20.27
N SER A 239 -4.63 -10.02 -20.05
CA SER A 239 -5.26 -8.70 -20.03
C SER A 239 -5.53 -8.20 -18.61
N SER A 240 -4.81 -8.69 -17.61
CA SER A 240 -4.95 -8.24 -16.22
C SER A 240 -4.66 -6.75 -16.07
N ARG A 241 -5.54 -6.05 -15.36
CA ARG A 241 -5.44 -4.62 -15.09
C ARG A 241 -4.91 -4.29 -13.69
N LEU A 242 -4.39 -5.28 -12.96
CA LEU A 242 -3.91 -5.08 -11.59
C LEU A 242 -2.81 -4.01 -11.46
N PHE A 243 -2.03 -3.81 -12.52
CA PHE A 243 -0.91 -2.85 -12.57
C PHE A 243 -1.19 -1.66 -13.50
N SER A 244 -2.41 -1.57 -14.04
CA SER A 244 -2.78 -0.48 -14.93
C SER A 244 -3.08 0.79 -14.14
N LYS A 245 -2.85 1.93 -14.80
CA LYS A 245 -3.34 3.25 -14.38
C LYS A 245 -4.58 3.58 -15.19
N PHE A 246 -5.45 4.36 -14.58
CA PHE A 246 -6.66 4.85 -15.22
C PHE A 246 -6.64 6.37 -15.32
N VAL A 247 -7.09 6.89 -16.45
CA VAL A 247 -7.13 8.33 -16.75
C VAL A 247 -8.49 8.64 -17.37
N VAL A 248 -9.12 9.71 -16.92
CA VAL A 248 -10.33 10.23 -17.56
C VAL A 248 -9.96 11.34 -18.53
N ALA A 249 -10.53 11.31 -19.70
CA ALA A 249 -10.30 12.28 -20.77
C ALA A 249 -11.60 12.85 -21.35
N VAL A 250 -11.48 13.99 -21.99
CA VAL A 250 -12.52 14.57 -22.88
C VAL A 250 -12.05 14.54 -24.32
N LYS A 251 -13.01 14.50 -25.26
CA LYS A 251 -12.72 14.72 -26.67
C LYS A 251 -12.80 16.21 -26.99
N LYS A 252 -11.73 16.74 -27.59
CA LYS A 252 -11.60 18.13 -27.92
C LYS A 252 -10.92 18.32 -29.27
N ASN A 253 -11.57 18.99 -30.20
CA ASN A 253 -11.11 19.17 -31.59
C ASN A 253 -10.73 17.83 -32.24
N GLY A 254 -11.52 16.77 -31.98
CA GLY A 254 -11.31 15.43 -32.49
C GLY A 254 -10.20 14.61 -31.81
N SER A 255 -9.49 15.16 -30.82
CA SER A 255 -8.43 14.49 -30.06
C SER A 255 -8.83 14.32 -28.60
N PHE A 256 -8.26 13.30 -27.91
CA PHE A 256 -8.47 13.11 -26.48
C PHE A 256 -7.49 13.93 -25.66
N LEU A 257 -8.00 14.58 -24.62
CA LEU A 257 -7.26 15.37 -23.65
C LEU A 257 -7.56 14.83 -22.26
N ALA A 258 -6.54 14.31 -21.55
CA ALA A 258 -6.66 13.83 -20.18
C ALA A 258 -7.07 14.98 -19.25
N ILE A 259 -8.11 14.77 -18.43
CA ILE A 259 -8.62 15.75 -17.46
C ILE A 259 -8.35 15.32 -16.00
N THR A 260 -7.76 14.16 -15.80
CA THR A 260 -7.28 13.68 -14.51
C THR A 260 -5.81 13.28 -14.60
N LYS A 261 -5.12 13.25 -13.46
CA LYS A 261 -3.87 12.49 -13.33
C LYS A 261 -4.17 11.00 -13.42
N PRO A 262 -3.17 10.17 -13.81
CA PRO A 262 -3.31 8.72 -13.76
C PRO A 262 -3.48 8.23 -12.33
N HIS A 263 -4.27 7.17 -12.15
CA HIS A 263 -4.53 6.60 -10.82
C HIS A 263 -4.50 5.07 -10.87
N TYR A 264 -3.77 4.46 -9.94
CA TYR A 264 -3.69 3.01 -9.79
C TYR A 264 -4.81 2.46 -8.89
N ILE A 265 -5.00 1.14 -8.95
CA ILE A 265 -5.77 0.41 -7.94
C ILE A 265 -5.09 0.56 -6.57
N THR A 266 -5.88 0.86 -5.53
CA THR A 266 -5.37 1.12 -4.17
C THR A 266 -5.73 0.06 -3.15
N ASN A 267 -6.60 -0.92 -3.50
CA ASN A 267 -7.04 -2.00 -2.62
C ASN A 267 -6.75 -3.41 -3.19
N PRO A 268 -5.50 -3.74 -3.56
CA PRO A 268 -5.19 -5.05 -4.12
C PRO A 268 -5.47 -6.21 -3.14
N GLU A 269 -5.48 -5.97 -1.81
CA GLU A 269 -5.85 -6.92 -0.76
C GLU A 269 -7.27 -7.48 -0.91
N ALA A 270 -8.14 -6.77 -1.60
CA ALA A 270 -9.53 -7.20 -1.82
C ALA A 270 -9.64 -8.56 -2.53
N ILE A 271 -8.63 -8.94 -3.33
CA ILE A 271 -8.57 -10.22 -4.02
C ILE A 271 -7.56 -11.20 -3.40
N ALA A 272 -6.98 -10.86 -2.25
CA ALA A 272 -5.95 -11.67 -1.63
C ALA A 272 -6.48 -13.06 -1.22
N LYS A 273 -5.75 -14.09 -1.62
CA LYS A 273 -6.04 -15.48 -1.24
C LYS A 273 -5.67 -15.77 0.21
N TYR A 274 -4.64 -15.09 0.74
CA TYR A 274 -4.08 -15.31 2.06
C TYR A 274 -4.15 -14.00 2.87
N SER A 275 -4.39 -14.15 4.17
CA SER A 275 -4.35 -13.04 5.12
C SER A 275 -3.85 -13.55 6.49
N PRO A 276 -2.63 -14.12 6.53
CA PRO A 276 -2.07 -14.63 7.79
C PRO A 276 -1.85 -13.49 8.76
N SER A 277 -2.14 -13.72 10.05
CA SER A 277 -1.83 -12.75 11.09
C SER A 277 -0.33 -12.69 11.38
N PHE A 278 0.15 -11.50 11.76
CA PHE A 278 1.49 -11.35 12.35
C PHE A 278 1.59 -12.12 13.65
N VAL A 279 2.80 -12.59 13.97
CA VAL A 279 3.07 -13.21 15.25
C VAL A 279 2.98 -12.13 16.34
N ALA A 280 2.11 -12.35 17.34
CA ALA A 280 2.01 -11.44 18.47
C ALA A 280 3.26 -11.51 19.34
N THR A 281 3.96 -10.40 19.47
CA THR A 281 5.14 -10.26 20.34
C THR A 281 5.31 -8.83 20.81
N SER A 282 5.76 -8.65 22.04
CA SER A 282 6.19 -7.34 22.56
C SER A 282 7.69 -7.08 22.30
N SER A 283 8.44 -8.11 21.94
CA SER A 283 9.86 -7.97 21.61
C SER A 283 10.03 -7.41 20.20
N LYS A 284 10.88 -6.39 20.08
CA LYS A 284 11.29 -5.81 18.80
C LYS A 284 12.60 -6.40 18.27
N LYS A 285 13.13 -7.39 18.96
CA LYS A 285 14.44 -8.00 18.72
C LYS A 285 14.43 -8.86 17.47
N GLY A 286 15.30 -8.54 16.53
CA GLY A 286 15.46 -9.25 15.27
C GLY A 286 16.90 -9.33 14.80
N LEU A 287 17.14 -10.18 13.80
CA LEU A 287 18.47 -10.56 13.35
C LEU A 287 18.50 -10.77 11.83
N LEU A 288 19.58 -10.36 11.19
CA LEU A 288 19.97 -10.87 9.88
C LEU A 288 20.59 -12.25 10.12
N VAL A 289 19.82 -13.29 9.77
CA VAL A 289 20.13 -14.67 10.14
C VAL A 289 21.23 -15.30 9.29
N ASP A 290 21.99 -16.20 9.91
CA ASP A 290 22.95 -17.07 9.24
C ASP A 290 22.25 -18.41 8.92
N PRO A 291 22.02 -18.75 7.62
CA PRO A 291 21.34 -19.98 7.26
C PRO A 291 22.03 -21.27 7.74
N GLU A 292 23.35 -21.24 7.92
CA GLU A 292 24.11 -22.40 8.38
C GLU A 292 23.79 -22.73 9.83
N LYS A 293 23.31 -21.77 10.61
CA LYS A 293 22.95 -21.94 12.02
C LYS A 293 21.49 -22.30 12.29
N LEU A 294 20.64 -22.30 11.25
CA LEU A 294 19.19 -22.57 11.41
C LEU A 294 18.87 -23.96 11.99
N GLN A 295 19.77 -24.93 11.87
CA GLN A 295 19.57 -26.24 12.48
C GLN A 295 19.91 -26.25 13.98
N SER A 296 20.63 -25.26 14.48
CA SER A 296 20.96 -25.12 15.88
C SER A 296 19.79 -24.52 16.68
N ALA A 297 19.90 -24.57 18.01
CA ALA A 297 18.98 -23.88 18.91
C ALA A 297 19.33 -22.39 19.09
N GLU A 298 20.25 -21.82 18.32
CA GLU A 298 20.80 -20.48 18.57
C GLU A 298 19.76 -19.38 18.47
N LEU A 299 18.90 -19.41 17.47
CA LEU A 299 17.82 -18.41 17.34
C LEU A 299 16.82 -18.50 18.51
N ASP A 300 16.53 -19.69 18.97
CA ASP A 300 15.65 -19.92 20.13
C ASP A 300 16.35 -19.45 21.42
N ASP A 301 17.64 -19.75 21.59
CA ASP A 301 18.46 -19.31 22.72
C ASP A 301 18.60 -17.79 22.79
N LEU A 302 18.77 -17.14 21.63
CA LEU A 302 18.79 -15.68 21.50
C LEU A 302 17.43 -15.02 21.67
N GLY A 303 16.34 -15.77 21.64
CA GLY A 303 14.98 -15.27 21.75
C GLY A 303 14.57 -14.37 20.58
N VAL A 304 15.04 -14.68 19.36
CA VAL A 304 14.75 -13.90 18.14
C VAL A 304 13.25 -13.93 17.81
N LYS A 305 12.66 -12.78 17.50
CA LYS A 305 11.24 -12.64 17.12
C LYS A 305 11.04 -12.11 15.72
N HIS A 306 12.03 -11.46 15.15
CA HIS A 306 12.05 -10.95 13.79
C HIS A 306 13.31 -11.39 13.08
N ALA A 307 13.24 -11.72 11.80
CA ALA A 307 14.40 -12.11 11.03
C ALA A 307 14.35 -11.51 9.62
N ALA A 308 15.53 -11.16 9.08
CA ALA A 308 15.64 -10.75 7.68
C ALA A 308 16.48 -11.72 6.87
N TYR A 309 16.17 -11.83 5.57
CA TYR A 309 17.01 -12.53 4.61
C TYR A 309 16.88 -11.93 3.21
N ASN A 310 18.02 -11.87 2.50
CA ASN A 310 18.11 -11.27 1.17
C ASN A 310 17.68 -12.24 0.06
N ILE A 311 16.93 -11.73 -0.91
CA ILE A 311 16.54 -12.45 -2.14
C ILE A 311 17.09 -11.72 -3.37
N PRO A 312 18.33 -11.99 -3.80
CA PRO A 312 18.83 -11.52 -5.09
C PRO A 312 18.08 -12.20 -6.23
N LEU A 313 17.42 -11.40 -7.10
CA LEU A 313 16.55 -11.95 -8.15
C LEU A 313 17.30 -12.75 -9.20
N SER A 314 18.57 -12.42 -9.48
CA SER A 314 19.41 -13.17 -10.42
C SER A 314 19.60 -14.63 -10.02
N ARG A 315 19.59 -14.92 -8.71
CA ARG A 315 19.77 -16.29 -8.20
C ARG A 315 18.52 -17.15 -8.36
N ILE A 316 17.33 -16.56 -8.19
CA ILE A 316 16.08 -17.32 -8.19
C ILE A 316 15.50 -17.54 -9.57
N LEU A 317 15.77 -16.63 -10.52
CA LEU A 317 15.25 -16.73 -11.89
C LEU A 317 16.13 -17.61 -12.78
N GLY A 318 15.50 -18.51 -13.51
CA GLY A 318 16.15 -19.39 -14.47
C GLY A 318 15.93 -20.87 -14.19
N HIS A 319 16.55 -21.70 -15.04
CA HIS A 319 16.47 -23.16 -14.89
C HIS A 319 17.54 -23.66 -13.94
N THR A 320 17.21 -24.73 -13.22
CA THR A 320 18.24 -25.49 -12.48
C THR A 320 18.94 -26.47 -13.41
N SER A 321 20.21 -26.68 -13.17
CA SER A 321 20.98 -27.78 -13.77
C SER A 321 21.03 -29.05 -12.88
N ASN A 322 20.39 -29.02 -11.74
CA ASN A 322 20.42 -30.10 -10.75
C ASN A 322 19.12 -30.87 -10.78
N ASP A 323 19.18 -32.11 -11.27
CA ASP A 323 18.01 -32.99 -11.41
C ASP A 323 17.36 -33.35 -10.06
N TYR A 324 18.10 -33.28 -8.95
CA TYR A 324 17.57 -33.47 -7.60
C TYR A 324 16.63 -32.35 -7.17
N TYR A 325 16.86 -31.10 -7.67
CA TYR A 325 16.03 -29.95 -7.44
C TYR A 325 15.47 -29.43 -8.77
N PRO A 326 14.35 -29.98 -9.27
CA PRO A 326 13.83 -29.61 -10.58
C PRO A 326 13.45 -28.13 -10.64
N THR A 327 13.54 -27.57 -11.84
CA THR A 327 13.05 -26.21 -12.12
C THR A 327 11.60 -26.06 -11.66
N VAL A 328 11.31 -25.00 -10.89
CA VAL A 328 9.95 -24.64 -10.50
C VAL A 328 9.36 -23.74 -11.57
N TYR A 329 8.27 -24.18 -12.18
CA TYR A 329 7.54 -23.37 -13.16
C TYR A 329 6.38 -22.66 -12.50
N TYR A 330 6.19 -21.40 -12.85
CA TYR A 330 5.08 -20.58 -12.40
C TYR A 330 4.43 -19.89 -13.59
N THR A 331 3.13 -20.14 -13.78
CA THR A 331 2.36 -19.49 -14.84
C THR A 331 1.78 -18.20 -14.29
N TYR A 332 2.11 -17.09 -14.93
CA TYR A 332 1.60 -15.77 -14.57
C TYR A 332 1.12 -15.04 -15.83
N ASN A 333 -0.12 -14.57 -15.83
CA ASN A 333 -0.77 -13.90 -16.97
C ASN A 333 -0.60 -14.65 -18.30
N GLY A 334 -0.69 -15.99 -18.27
CA GLY A 334 -0.57 -16.85 -19.46
C GLY A 334 0.85 -17.12 -19.91
N ARG A 335 1.89 -16.60 -19.24
CA ARG A 335 3.31 -16.89 -19.50
C ARG A 335 3.91 -17.79 -18.42
N ASN A 336 4.83 -18.67 -18.81
CA ASN A 336 5.56 -19.52 -17.88
C ASN A 336 6.91 -18.91 -17.53
N TYR A 337 7.16 -18.76 -16.24
CA TYR A 337 8.43 -18.32 -15.68
C TYR A 337 9.11 -19.51 -15.01
N ALA A 338 10.43 -19.62 -15.21
CA ALA A 338 11.25 -20.66 -14.62
C ALA A 338 12.00 -20.11 -13.41
N PHE A 339 11.96 -20.84 -12.30
CA PHE A 339 12.70 -20.53 -11.07
C PHE A 339 13.65 -21.68 -10.75
N ASN A 340 14.85 -21.34 -10.32
CA ASN A 340 15.88 -22.30 -9.95
C ASN A 340 15.45 -23.10 -8.71
N GLY A 341 15.07 -24.37 -8.92
CA GLY A 341 14.52 -25.23 -7.88
C GLY A 341 15.46 -25.45 -6.69
N GLN A 342 16.78 -25.47 -6.92
CA GLN A 342 17.76 -25.59 -5.82
C GLN A 342 17.74 -24.33 -4.93
N ILE A 343 17.79 -23.16 -5.55
CA ILE A 343 17.77 -21.88 -4.82
C ILE A 343 16.42 -21.68 -4.11
N ILE A 344 15.32 -22.05 -4.76
CA ILE A 344 13.99 -22.00 -4.12
C ILE A 344 13.92 -22.95 -2.92
N ALA A 345 14.51 -24.15 -2.98
CA ALA A 345 14.55 -25.07 -1.85
C ALA A 345 15.38 -24.51 -0.67
N GLU A 346 16.45 -23.75 -0.93
CA GLU A 346 17.20 -23.03 0.09
C GLU A 346 16.32 -22.01 0.83
N TYR A 347 15.55 -21.20 0.09
CA TYR A 347 14.61 -20.24 0.69
C TYR A 347 13.44 -20.91 1.41
N ASP A 348 12.89 -22.01 0.86
CA ASP A 348 11.86 -22.82 1.54
C ASP A 348 12.37 -23.31 2.90
N TYR A 349 13.61 -23.81 2.93
CA TYR A 349 14.24 -24.26 4.18
C TYR A 349 14.36 -23.10 5.18
N ILE A 350 14.88 -21.94 4.77
CA ILE A 350 15.07 -20.79 5.64
C ILE A 350 13.72 -20.32 6.20
N PHE A 351 12.76 -20.01 5.32
CA PHE A 351 11.50 -19.42 5.75
C PHE A 351 10.60 -20.41 6.52
N THR A 352 10.68 -21.71 6.22
CA THR A 352 9.99 -22.74 7.01
C THR A 352 10.55 -22.81 8.43
N ASN A 353 11.88 -22.78 8.58
CA ASN A 353 12.52 -22.80 9.89
C ASN A 353 12.14 -21.58 10.74
N LEU A 354 12.15 -20.38 10.15
CA LEU A 354 11.75 -19.16 10.83
C LEU A 354 10.27 -19.19 11.23
N THR A 355 9.40 -19.61 10.30
CA THR A 355 7.95 -19.71 10.55
C THR A 355 7.63 -20.70 11.67
N ASN A 356 8.29 -21.88 11.70
CA ASN A 356 8.06 -22.91 12.71
C ASN A 356 8.48 -22.45 14.12
N ARG A 357 9.41 -21.48 14.21
CA ARG A 357 9.82 -20.84 15.47
C ARG A 357 8.94 -19.65 15.87
N GLY A 358 7.92 -19.34 15.08
CA GLY A 358 7.10 -18.15 15.32
C GLY A 358 7.88 -16.83 15.14
N ILE A 359 8.85 -16.81 14.23
CA ILE A 359 9.63 -15.61 13.90
C ILE A 359 8.99 -14.91 12.71
N THR A 360 8.73 -13.61 12.85
CA THR A 360 8.25 -12.77 11.74
C THR A 360 9.36 -12.52 10.73
N THR A 361 9.16 -12.98 9.50
CA THR A 361 10.18 -12.92 8.45
C THR A 361 10.02 -11.67 7.57
N THR A 362 11.15 -11.01 7.32
CA THR A 362 11.35 -9.92 6.38
C THR A 362 12.20 -10.41 5.22
N ALA A 363 11.67 -10.36 3.98
CA ALA A 363 12.44 -10.63 2.77
C ALA A 363 12.89 -9.31 2.14
N ILE A 364 14.17 -9.20 1.80
CA ILE A 364 14.75 -8.03 1.14
C ILE A 364 15.00 -8.40 -0.32
N ILE A 365 14.22 -7.81 -1.22
CA ILE A 365 14.28 -8.06 -2.66
C ILE A 365 15.38 -7.21 -3.28
N LEU A 366 16.38 -7.86 -3.85
CA LEU A 366 17.55 -7.20 -4.42
C LEU A 366 17.64 -7.45 -5.93
N ASN A 367 17.94 -6.41 -6.68
CA ASN A 367 18.18 -6.48 -8.12
C ASN A 367 19.68 -6.44 -8.38
N ASP A 368 20.35 -7.54 -8.11
CA ASP A 368 21.78 -7.69 -8.32
C ASP A 368 22.14 -7.80 -9.82
N ILE A 369 23.43 -7.80 -10.12
CA ILE A 369 23.89 -7.90 -11.51
C ILE A 369 23.40 -9.20 -12.14
N SER A 370 22.66 -9.07 -13.24
CA SER A 370 22.01 -10.21 -13.89
C SER A 370 22.19 -10.12 -15.41
N SER A 371 22.30 -11.29 -16.04
CA SER A 371 22.19 -11.42 -17.48
C SER A 371 20.78 -11.17 -18.02
N ARG A 372 19.78 -11.10 -17.14
CA ARG A 372 18.36 -10.87 -17.49
C ARG A 372 18.12 -9.36 -17.62
N ALA A 373 18.25 -8.88 -18.86
CA ALA A 373 18.11 -7.45 -19.17
C ALA A 373 16.73 -6.88 -18.81
N GLU A 374 15.68 -7.73 -18.80
CA GLU A 374 14.32 -7.34 -18.40
C GLU A 374 14.20 -6.88 -16.95
N LEU A 375 15.06 -7.34 -16.05
CA LEU A 375 15.03 -6.93 -14.64
C LEU A 375 15.72 -5.60 -14.38
N ILE A 376 16.77 -5.29 -15.16
CA ILE A 376 17.64 -4.13 -14.91
C ILE A 376 17.16 -2.94 -15.73
N HIS A 377 16.92 -1.84 -15.05
CA HIS A 377 16.50 -0.58 -15.67
C HIS A 377 17.44 -0.19 -16.85
N PRO A 378 16.92 0.24 -18.02
CA PRO A 378 17.74 0.56 -19.18
C PRO A 378 18.88 1.52 -18.89
N LYS A 379 18.63 2.57 -18.07
CA LYS A 379 19.66 3.54 -17.65
C LYS A 379 20.66 3.00 -16.60
N SER A 380 20.50 1.75 -16.18
CA SER A 380 21.44 1.07 -15.27
C SER A 380 22.36 0.12 -15.98
N ARG A 381 22.07 -0.24 -17.25
CA ARG A 381 22.80 -1.27 -18.01
C ARG A 381 24.21 -0.88 -18.40
N SER A 382 24.48 0.44 -18.51
CA SER A 382 25.80 0.99 -18.83
C SER A 382 26.70 1.22 -17.62
N GLY A 383 26.18 1.05 -16.42
CA GLY A 383 26.87 1.34 -15.17
C GLY A 383 27.56 0.14 -14.54
N GLY A 384 28.81 0.30 -14.23
CA GLY A 384 29.77 -0.75 -14.12
C GLY A 384 29.79 -1.65 -12.90
N HIS A 385 29.81 -1.22 -11.65
CA HIS A 385 30.30 -2.10 -10.55
C HIS A 385 29.48 -2.03 -9.27
N ALA A 386 28.24 -1.52 -9.35
CA ALA A 386 27.35 -1.52 -8.19
C ALA A 386 26.90 -2.95 -7.86
N PRO A 387 26.75 -3.29 -6.59
CA PRO A 387 26.16 -4.56 -6.16
C PRO A 387 24.70 -4.72 -6.62
N TYR A 388 23.91 -3.64 -6.57
CA TYR A 388 22.49 -3.64 -6.91
C TYR A 388 22.12 -2.51 -7.86
N TYR A 389 21.07 -2.75 -8.64
CA TYR A 389 20.60 -1.92 -9.74
C TYR A 389 19.12 -1.61 -9.62
N ALA A 390 18.68 -0.48 -10.18
CA ALA A 390 17.28 -0.12 -10.24
C ALA A 390 16.46 -1.14 -11.05
N PHE A 391 15.25 -1.41 -10.62
CA PHE A 391 14.30 -2.32 -11.27
C PHE A 391 13.79 -1.72 -12.57
N ASN A 392 13.57 -2.56 -13.59
CA ASN A 392 13.01 -2.15 -14.86
C ASN A 392 11.47 -2.19 -14.86
N ALA A 393 10.84 -1.04 -14.64
CA ALA A 393 9.41 -0.84 -14.85
C ALA A 393 9.14 0.15 -16.01
N THR A 394 10.05 0.24 -16.99
CA THR A 394 9.98 1.20 -18.10
C THR A 394 9.43 0.60 -19.40
N ASP A 395 9.29 -0.70 -19.44
CA ASP A 395 8.75 -1.45 -20.59
C ASP A 395 7.88 -2.62 -20.13
N GLU A 396 7.13 -3.19 -21.07
CA GLU A 396 6.22 -4.31 -20.82
C GLU A 396 6.96 -5.53 -20.25
N SER A 397 8.11 -5.88 -20.84
CA SER A 397 8.87 -7.07 -20.46
C SER A 397 9.39 -6.97 -19.00
N GLY A 398 9.91 -5.81 -18.61
CA GLY A 398 10.37 -5.56 -17.25
C GLY A 398 9.22 -5.57 -16.25
N THR A 399 8.15 -4.86 -16.56
CA THR A 399 6.93 -4.79 -15.73
C THR A 399 6.35 -6.19 -15.48
N GLU A 400 6.18 -7.00 -16.53
CA GLU A 400 5.66 -8.36 -16.40
C GLU A 400 6.61 -9.28 -15.63
N CYS A 401 7.91 -9.17 -15.85
CA CYS A 401 8.90 -9.97 -15.14
C CYS A 401 8.90 -9.66 -13.63
N ILE A 402 8.88 -8.38 -13.24
CA ILE A 402 8.78 -7.96 -11.84
C ILE A 402 7.47 -8.49 -11.22
N ALA A 403 6.35 -8.31 -11.90
CA ALA A 403 5.04 -8.76 -11.42
C ALA A 403 4.98 -10.27 -11.23
N ALA A 404 5.53 -11.04 -12.18
CA ALA A 404 5.57 -12.50 -12.09
C ALA A 404 6.43 -13.00 -10.92
N VAL A 405 7.61 -12.40 -10.73
CA VAL A 405 8.51 -12.72 -9.62
C VAL A 405 7.87 -12.39 -8.27
N ALA A 406 7.32 -11.20 -8.12
CA ALA A 406 6.66 -10.76 -6.90
C ALA A 406 5.45 -11.67 -6.56
N SER A 407 4.62 -11.96 -7.56
CA SER A 407 3.46 -12.85 -7.41
C SER A 407 3.88 -14.29 -7.05
N PHE A 408 4.93 -14.82 -7.68
CA PHE A 408 5.48 -16.13 -7.34
C PHE A 408 5.94 -16.19 -5.89
N LEU A 409 6.78 -15.25 -5.47
CA LEU A 409 7.33 -15.20 -4.11
C LEU A 409 6.21 -15.03 -3.06
N ALA A 410 5.27 -14.12 -3.30
CA ALA A 410 4.14 -13.92 -2.42
C ALA A 410 3.26 -15.16 -2.34
N SER A 411 2.95 -15.82 -3.48
CA SER A 411 2.14 -17.05 -3.51
C SER A 411 2.82 -18.19 -2.76
N ARG A 412 4.14 -18.32 -2.89
CA ARG A 412 4.90 -19.39 -2.25
C ARG A 412 5.01 -19.20 -0.75
N TYR A 413 5.24 -17.97 -0.31
CA TYR A 413 5.57 -17.65 1.09
C TYR A 413 4.43 -16.95 1.85
N SER A 414 3.17 -17.19 1.49
CA SER A 414 2.00 -16.70 2.23
C SER A 414 1.11 -17.82 2.79
N GLY A 415 1.21 -19.00 2.21
CA GLY A 415 0.40 -20.16 2.59
C GLY A 415 1.10 -21.10 3.59
N THR A 416 0.79 -22.38 3.47
CA THR A 416 1.42 -23.46 4.23
C THR A 416 2.41 -24.24 3.36
N GLY A 417 3.48 -24.74 3.95
CA GLY A 417 4.41 -25.68 3.31
C GLY A 417 5.77 -25.13 2.93
N HIS A 418 5.93 -23.80 2.79
CA HIS A 418 7.19 -23.18 2.39
C HIS A 418 7.65 -22.06 3.33
N GLY A 419 6.98 -21.93 4.48
CA GLY A 419 7.20 -20.80 5.41
C GLY A 419 6.38 -19.57 5.00
N LYS A 420 6.50 -18.50 5.81
CA LYS A 420 5.75 -17.25 5.62
C LYS A 420 6.67 -16.04 5.65
N VAL A 421 6.49 -15.16 4.71
CA VAL A 421 7.12 -13.83 4.68
C VAL A 421 6.02 -12.79 4.85
N MET A 422 6.15 -11.96 5.89
CA MET A 422 5.16 -10.94 6.24
C MET A 422 5.59 -9.54 5.81
N ASN A 423 6.91 -9.27 5.83
CA ASN A 423 7.48 -7.99 5.44
C ASN A 423 8.33 -8.15 4.17
N TRP A 424 8.14 -7.23 3.22
CA TRP A 424 8.82 -7.22 1.94
C TRP A 424 9.50 -5.88 1.73
N VAL A 425 10.82 -5.86 1.70
CA VAL A 425 11.61 -4.64 1.45
C VAL A 425 12.02 -4.63 -0.03
N ILE A 426 11.73 -3.56 -0.74
CA ILE A 426 11.97 -3.45 -2.17
C ILE A 426 13.22 -2.62 -2.44
N GLY A 427 14.29 -3.29 -2.80
CA GLY A 427 15.62 -2.71 -2.95
C GLY A 427 16.36 -2.59 -1.61
N ASN A 428 17.54 -1.98 -1.66
CA ASN A 428 18.36 -1.68 -0.49
C ASN A 428 18.87 -0.24 -0.59
N GLU A 429 18.71 0.55 0.49
CA GLU A 429 19.25 1.92 0.61
C GLU A 429 19.13 2.71 -0.69
N ILE A 430 17.93 2.79 -1.24
CA ILE A 430 17.73 3.31 -2.60
C ILE A 430 18.20 4.75 -2.78
N ASN A 431 18.31 5.52 -1.69
CA ASN A 431 18.89 6.85 -1.72
C ASN A 431 20.41 6.86 -1.96
N ALA A 432 21.13 5.78 -1.63
CA ALA A 432 22.54 5.57 -1.99
C ALA A 432 22.67 5.03 -3.43
N ARG A 433 22.16 5.79 -4.39
CA ARG A 433 21.93 5.44 -5.79
C ARG A 433 23.11 4.74 -6.49
N SER A 434 24.32 5.23 -6.30
CA SER A 434 25.49 4.69 -7.02
C SER A 434 25.96 3.33 -6.52
N GLU A 435 25.51 2.92 -5.34
CA GLU A 435 25.95 1.69 -4.68
C GLU A 435 24.85 0.65 -4.60
N TRP A 436 23.70 1.02 -4.03
CA TRP A 436 22.69 0.05 -3.64
C TRP A 436 21.44 0.02 -4.53
N ASN A 437 21.28 0.99 -5.44
CA ASN A 437 20.19 1.01 -6.43
C ASN A 437 20.65 1.74 -7.70
N TYR A 438 21.71 1.22 -8.32
CA TYR A 438 22.40 1.91 -9.40
C TYR A 438 21.48 2.22 -10.58
N ILE A 439 21.51 3.49 -10.97
CA ILE A 439 20.93 4.04 -12.19
C ILE A 439 21.73 5.31 -12.55
N GLU A 440 21.75 5.73 -13.81
CA GLU A 440 22.34 7.01 -14.20
C GLU A 440 21.74 8.16 -13.37
N HIS A 441 22.55 9.20 -13.09
CA HIS A 441 22.09 10.35 -12.31
C HIS A 441 20.97 11.09 -13.02
N MET A 442 19.91 11.41 -12.27
CA MET A 442 18.77 12.19 -12.73
C MET A 442 18.27 13.09 -11.58
N SER A 443 17.27 13.93 -11.85
CA SER A 443 16.63 14.71 -10.78
C SER A 443 15.94 13.79 -9.76
N THR A 444 15.77 14.25 -8.52
CA THR A 444 15.09 13.47 -7.49
C THR A 444 13.68 13.07 -7.90
N PRO A 445 12.83 13.95 -8.46
CA PRO A 445 11.52 13.56 -8.95
C PRO A 445 11.55 12.47 -10.02
N ASP A 446 12.44 12.57 -11.00
CA ASP A 446 12.56 11.55 -12.05
C ASP A 446 13.05 10.21 -11.49
N TYR A 447 13.99 10.25 -10.54
CA TYR A 447 14.50 9.06 -9.87
C TYR A 447 13.41 8.33 -9.07
N VAL A 448 12.67 9.12 -8.31
CA VAL A 448 11.58 8.57 -7.48
C VAL A 448 10.42 8.05 -8.34
N ASP A 449 10.10 8.71 -9.47
CA ASP A 449 9.10 8.23 -10.42
C ASP A 449 9.45 6.83 -10.95
N GLU A 450 10.72 6.61 -11.34
CA GLU A 450 11.18 5.29 -11.80
C GLU A 450 11.11 4.24 -10.69
N TYR A 451 11.51 4.58 -9.46
CA TYR A 451 11.45 3.67 -8.32
C TYR A 451 10.00 3.40 -7.87
N ALA A 452 9.17 4.43 -7.74
CA ALA A 452 7.79 4.31 -7.26
C ALA A 452 6.95 3.43 -8.18
N ARG A 453 7.19 3.50 -9.51
CA ARG A 453 6.53 2.64 -10.49
C ARG A 453 6.86 1.16 -10.27
N ALA A 454 8.13 0.83 -10.08
CA ALA A 454 8.54 -0.54 -9.76
C ALA A 454 7.99 -0.99 -8.40
N PHE A 455 8.07 -0.12 -7.38
CA PHE A 455 7.54 -0.38 -6.05
C PHE A 455 6.04 -0.70 -6.09
N ARG A 456 5.26 0.07 -6.85
CA ARG A 456 3.81 -0.14 -7.03
C ARG A 456 3.50 -1.52 -7.61
N ILE A 457 4.29 -1.98 -8.58
CA ILE A 457 4.11 -3.31 -9.18
C ILE A 457 4.37 -4.39 -8.12
N PHE A 458 5.47 -4.29 -7.36
CA PHE A 458 5.74 -5.20 -6.24
C PHE A 458 4.62 -5.18 -5.19
N TYR A 459 4.20 -3.98 -4.78
CA TYR A 459 3.13 -3.81 -3.80
C TYR A 459 1.84 -4.49 -4.24
N ASN A 460 1.34 -4.16 -5.42
CA ASN A 460 0.08 -4.74 -5.92
C ASN A 460 0.19 -6.25 -6.12
N ALA A 461 1.32 -6.77 -6.61
CA ALA A 461 1.53 -8.20 -6.78
C ALA A 461 1.56 -8.94 -5.43
N ILE A 462 2.25 -8.40 -4.43
CA ILE A 462 2.39 -9.03 -3.10
C ILE A 462 1.08 -8.97 -2.34
N VAL A 463 0.47 -7.79 -2.25
CA VAL A 463 -0.72 -7.55 -1.43
C VAL A 463 -1.96 -8.20 -2.05
N SER A 464 -2.05 -8.32 -3.39
CA SER A 464 -3.11 -9.09 -4.06
C SER A 464 -3.08 -10.61 -3.76
N VAL A 465 -1.98 -11.11 -3.20
CA VAL A 465 -1.83 -12.52 -2.79
C VAL A 465 -1.95 -12.67 -1.28
N ASN A 466 -1.30 -11.78 -0.53
CA ASN A 466 -1.30 -11.74 0.94
C ASN A 466 -1.77 -10.36 1.42
N GLY A 467 -3.04 -10.25 1.77
CA GLY A 467 -3.66 -8.98 2.17
C GLY A 467 -3.10 -8.37 3.47
N ASN A 468 -2.36 -9.14 4.28
CA ASN A 468 -1.72 -8.64 5.49
C ASN A 468 -0.21 -8.41 5.32
N ALA A 469 0.35 -8.65 4.13
CA ALA A 469 1.76 -8.38 3.87
C ALA A 469 2.04 -6.88 3.92
N ARG A 470 3.19 -6.50 4.48
CA ARG A 470 3.68 -5.12 4.49
C ARG A 470 4.83 -4.97 3.51
N VAL A 471 4.81 -3.89 2.75
CA VAL A 471 5.82 -3.60 1.72
C VAL A 471 6.51 -2.29 2.06
N TYR A 472 7.85 -2.29 2.03
CA TYR A 472 8.68 -1.23 2.57
C TYR A 472 9.63 -0.65 1.51
N ILE A 473 9.79 0.67 1.52
CA ILE A 473 10.92 1.37 0.91
C ILE A 473 12.11 1.30 1.85
N SER A 474 13.34 1.11 1.33
CA SER A 474 14.57 1.05 2.14
C SER A 474 15.44 2.28 1.96
N LEU A 475 15.82 2.90 3.08
CA LEU A 475 16.64 4.12 3.11
C LEU A 475 17.80 4.00 4.13
N ASP A 476 18.95 4.62 3.81
CA ASP A 476 20.09 4.70 4.70
C ASP A 476 19.98 5.86 5.73
N GLN A 477 21.01 6.05 6.55
CA GLN A 477 21.05 7.07 7.59
C GLN A 477 21.17 8.51 7.07
N GLN A 478 21.49 8.75 5.80
CA GLN A 478 21.71 10.09 5.24
C GLN A 478 20.39 10.83 5.02
N TRP A 479 19.93 11.53 6.05
CA TRP A 479 18.59 12.10 6.10
C TRP A 479 18.44 13.42 5.33
N GLY A 480 19.05 14.49 5.83
CA GLY A 480 18.81 15.84 5.30
C GLY A 480 19.66 16.22 4.07
N LYS A 481 20.75 15.48 3.80
CA LYS A 481 21.63 15.74 2.69
C LYS A 481 22.46 14.51 2.38
N SER A 482 22.56 14.16 1.10
CA SER A 482 23.48 13.11 0.68
C SER A 482 24.93 13.53 0.96
N LEU A 483 25.64 12.71 1.71
CA LEU A 483 27.06 12.88 2.00
C LEU A 483 27.96 12.40 0.82
N TYR A 484 27.38 11.65 -0.12
CA TYR A 484 28.04 11.13 -1.33
C TYR A 484 27.93 12.07 -2.52
N SER A 485 27.60 13.36 -2.30
CA SER A 485 27.50 14.35 -3.37
C SER A 485 26.52 13.94 -4.48
N LYS A 486 26.99 13.76 -5.72
CA LYS A 486 26.17 13.35 -6.87
C LYS A 486 25.83 11.85 -6.90
N ASN A 487 26.40 11.07 -6.00
CA ASN A 487 26.25 9.61 -6.00
C ASN A 487 24.99 9.11 -5.28
N GLY A 488 24.31 10.00 -4.55
CA GLY A 488 23.07 9.64 -3.83
C GLY A 488 22.20 10.87 -3.58
N TYR A 489 21.11 10.62 -2.87
CA TYR A 489 20.10 11.61 -2.49
C TYR A 489 19.91 11.61 -0.97
N GLY A 490 19.36 12.68 -0.40
CA GLY A 490 18.93 12.67 0.99
C GLY A 490 17.70 11.78 1.17
N SER A 491 17.69 10.95 2.24
CA SER A 491 16.57 10.06 2.53
C SER A 491 15.26 10.81 2.72
N LYS A 492 15.31 12.00 3.35
CA LYS A 492 14.14 12.87 3.52
C LYS A 492 13.55 13.31 2.17
N GLU A 493 14.41 13.76 1.24
CA GLU A 493 13.98 14.20 -0.08
C GLU A 493 13.36 13.06 -0.88
N ILE A 494 13.95 11.86 -0.82
CA ILE A 494 13.38 10.66 -1.43
C ILE A 494 12.03 10.33 -0.82
N LEU A 495 11.93 10.35 0.51
CA LEU A 495 10.71 9.98 1.23
C LEU A 495 9.56 10.94 0.92
N ASP A 496 9.85 12.25 0.91
CA ASP A 496 8.86 13.30 0.59
C ASP A 496 8.32 13.12 -0.83
N GLU A 497 9.22 12.95 -1.79
CA GLU A 497 8.88 12.78 -3.19
C GLU A 497 8.12 11.47 -3.44
N PHE A 498 8.55 10.36 -2.81
CA PHE A 498 7.90 9.06 -2.89
C PHE A 498 6.47 9.12 -2.34
N ASN A 499 6.29 9.70 -1.16
CA ASN A 499 4.96 9.88 -0.58
C ASN A 499 4.06 10.75 -1.46
N ARG A 500 4.61 11.85 -2.01
CA ARG A 500 3.88 12.75 -2.91
C ARG A 500 3.46 12.04 -4.20
N ASN A 501 4.36 11.27 -4.82
CA ASN A 501 4.10 10.50 -6.04
C ASN A 501 3.00 9.46 -5.81
N LEU A 502 3.13 8.66 -4.75
CA LEU A 502 2.13 7.63 -4.44
C LEU A 502 0.75 8.23 -4.12
N LYS A 503 0.69 9.35 -3.38
CA LYS A 503 -0.59 10.02 -3.10
C LYS A 503 -1.23 10.61 -4.36
N ALA A 504 -0.43 11.12 -5.28
CA ALA A 504 -0.95 11.70 -6.52
C ALA A 504 -1.55 10.66 -7.47
N GLU A 505 -1.05 9.42 -7.45
CA GLU A 505 -1.49 8.33 -8.32
C GLU A 505 -2.31 7.25 -7.58
N GLY A 506 -2.81 7.55 -6.39
CA GLY A 506 -3.54 6.63 -5.51
C GLY A 506 -2.67 6.13 -4.36
N ASN A 507 -2.98 6.59 -3.15
CA ASN A 507 -2.25 6.23 -1.94
C ASN A 507 -2.35 4.74 -1.63
N ILE A 508 -1.28 4.16 -1.09
CA ILE A 508 -1.21 2.78 -0.60
C ILE A 508 -0.51 2.76 0.77
N ASP A 509 -0.71 1.69 1.52
CA ASP A 509 -0.09 1.53 2.84
C ASP A 509 1.33 0.95 2.72
N TRP A 510 2.28 1.83 2.37
CA TRP A 510 3.71 1.51 2.34
C TRP A 510 4.35 1.73 3.71
N GLY A 511 5.38 0.95 4.03
CA GLY A 511 6.21 1.11 5.22
C GLY A 511 7.61 1.63 4.91
N LEU A 512 8.34 2.03 5.95
CA LEU A 512 9.74 2.45 5.88
C LEU A 512 10.66 1.42 6.53
N ALA A 513 11.66 0.97 5.81
CA ALA A 513 12.78 0.17 6.27
C ALA A 513 14.03 1.07 6.37
N GLN A 514 14.34 1.54 7.57
CA GLN A 514 15.42 2.50 7.83
C GLN A 514 16.67 1.80 8.33
N HIS A 515 17.85 2.25 7.88
CA HIS A 515 19.15 1.78 8.37
C HIS A 515 19.83 2.88 9.21
N PRO A 516 19.61 2.96 10.53
CA PRO A 516 20.12 4.04 11.38
C PRO A 516 21.52 3.75 11.92
N TYR A 517 22.45 3.41 11.03
CA TYR A 517 23.85 3.20 11.41
C TYR A 517 24.48 4.44 12.03
N ASN A 518 25.53 4.24 12.81
CA ASN A 518 26.35 5.36 13.29
C ASN A 518 27.02 6.11 12.13
N TYR A 519 27.31 7.38 12.36
CA TYR A 519 28.13 8.16 11.46
C TYR A 519 29.38 8.71 12.16
N PRO A 520 30.60 8.37 11.71
CA PRO A 520 30.89 7.39 10.66
C PRO A 520 30.54 5.96 11.07
N LEU A 521 30.37 5.08 10.08
CA LEU A 521 29.94 3.68 10.28
C LEU A 521 30.83 2.90 11.24
N THR A 522 32.13 3.22 11.28
CA THR A 522 33.14 2.63 12.18
C THR A 522 33.09 3.16 13.63
N SER A 523 32.15 4.06 13.95
CA SER A 523 31.94 4.53 15.32
C SER A 523 31.26 3.45 16.15
N ALA A 524 31.93 3.05 17.25
CA ALA A 524 31.40 2.01 18.15
C ALA A 524 30.46 2.54 19.24
N LYS A 525 30.23 3.87 19.34
CA LYS A 525 29.42 4.49 20.41
C LYS A 525 28.11 5.03 19.86
N ALA A 526 27.00 4.30 20.04
CA ALA A 526 25.68 4.70 19.57
C ALA A 526 25.12 5.97 20.25
N TRP A 527 25.49 6.22 21.49
CA TRP A 527 25.05 7.39 22.29
C TRP A 527 25.87 8.66 22.02
N SER A 528 26.99 8.55 21.30
CA SER A 528 27.90 9.67 21.05
C SER A 528 28.03 9.92 19.54
N SER A 529 27.78 11.14 19.14
CA SER A 529 27.87 11.55 17.73
C SER A 529 28.39 12.98 17.61
N ASN A 530 28.91 13.31 16.42
CA ASN A 530 29.24 14.68 16.09
C ASN A 530 27.95 15.48 15.86
N ALA A 531 27.74 16.54 16.67
CA ALA A 531 26.55 17.41 16.59
C ALA A 531 26.39 18.14 15.23
N SER A 532 27.47 18.19 14.41
CA SER A 532 27.36 18.71 13.05
C SER A 532 26.59 17.78 12.10
N TYR A 533 26.52 16.50 12.41
CA TYR A 533 25.86 15.49 11.57
C TYR A 533 24.59 14.94 12.21
N VAL A 534 24.55 14.76 13.52
CA VAL A 534 23.40 14.20 14.25
C VAL A 534 22.78 15.27 15.13
N GLN A 535 21.67 15.81 14.70
CA GLN A 535 20.95 16.92 15.34
C GLN A 535 19.55 16.44 15.79
N GLU A 536 18.95 17.20 16.72
CA GLU A 536 17.66 16.89 17.34
C GLU A 536 16.47 17.58 16.60
N ASN A 537 16.59 17.78 15.29
CA ASN A 537 15.57 18.41 14.47
C ASN A 537 15.55 17.81 13.05
N GLU A 538 14.49 18.06 12.30
CA GLU A 538 14.25 17.49 10.96
C GLU A 538 15.26 17.90 9.89
N ASN A 539 16.08 18.92 10.12
CA ASN A 539 17.14 19.33 9.22
C ASN A 539 18.47 18.61 9.51
N THR A 540 18.46 17.63 10.41
CA THR A 540 19.63 16.81 10.72
C THR A 540 20.23 16.21 9.44
N PRO A 541 21.54 16.25 9.21
CA PRO A 541 22.14 15.55 8.07
C PRO A 541 21.96 14.02 8.13
N VAL A 542 21.94 13.44 9.35
CA VAL A 542 21.97 11.98 9.54
C VAL A 542 20.97 11.58 10.62
N ILE A 543 20.24 10.50 10.39
CA ILE A 543 19.44 9.78 11.40
C ILE A 543 20.25 8.57 11.90
N THR A 544 20.46 8.52 13.20
CA THR A 544 21.05 7.39 13.92
C THR A 544 20.11 7.00 15.06
N ILE A 545 20.43 5.97 15.81
CA ILE A 545 19.66 5.63 17.01
C ILE A 545 19.56 6.80 18.01
N LYS A 546 20.58 7.64 18.08
CA LYS A 546 20.60 8.76 19.04
C LYS A 546 19.50 9.79 18.80
N ASN A 547 19.16 10.05 17.56
CA ASN A 547 18.11 10.99 17.16
C ASN A 547 16.97 10.32 16.39
N LEU A 548 16.70 9.05 16.65
CA LEU A 548 15.65 8.27 15.96
C LEU A 548 14.25 8.91 16.08
N HIS A 549 13.99 9.58 17.19
CA HIS A 549 12.72 10.32 17.38
C HIS A 549 12.47 11.36 16.31
N VAL A 550 13.50 11.99 15.74
CA VAL A 550 13.33 12.96 14.64
C VAL A 550 12.64 12.30 13.44
N LEU A 551 13.00 11.04 13.12
CA LEU A 551 12.33 10.28 12.06
C LEU A 551 10.89 9.90 12.45
N THR A 552 10.69 9.40 13.66
CA THR A 552 9.34 8.98 14.07
C THR A 552 8.39 10.17 14.26
N ASP A 553 8.88 11.32 14.72
CA ASP A 553 8.10 12.56 14.73
C ASP A 553 7.77 13.03 13.32
N TYR A 554 8.70 12.85 12.35
CA TYR A 554 8.47 13.17 10.95
C TYR A 554 7.36 12.32 10.32
N LEU A 555 7.34 11.01 10.60
CA LEU A 555 6.31 10.11 10.09
C LEU A 555 4.91 10.37 10.66
N GLN A 556 4.81 11.11 11.78
CA GLN A 556 3.52 11.52 12.38
C GLN A 556 2.94 12.79 11.76
N LYS A 557 3.64 13.46 10.86
CA LYS A 557 3.11 14.63 10.15
C LYS A 557 1.90 14.25 9.30
N PRO A 558 0.87 15.11 9.23
CA PRO A 558 -0.36 14.81 8.48
C PRO A 558 -0.14 14.36 7.05
N GLU A 559 0.87 14.93 6.38
CA GLU A 559 1.22 14.56 5.01
C GLU A 559 1.80 13.15 4.87
N MET A 560 2.35 12.56 5.95
CA MET A 560 2.96 11.22 5.94
C MET A 560 1.98 10.10 6.33
N LEU A 561 0.87 10.45 6.96
CA LEU A 561 -0.10 9.46 7.45
C LEU A 561 -0.73 8.63 6.31
N THR A 562 -1.19 7.44 6.65
CA THR A 562 -2.05 6.61 5.82
C THR A 562 -3.44 7.25 5.64
N ASP A 563 -4.27 6.73 4.74
CA ASP A 563 -5.59 7.31 4.47
C ASP A 563 -6.56 7.21 5.66
N ASP A 564 -6.36 6.21 6.53
CA ASP A 564 -7.11 6.05 7.79
C ASP A 564 -6.51 6.86 8.96
N GLY A 565 -5.47 7.67 8.70
CA GLY A 565 -4.80 8.51 9.68
C GLY A 565 -3.77 7.80 10.56
N GLY A 566 -3.42 6.56 10.25
CA GLY A 566 -2.38 5.80 10.92
C GLY A 566 -0.96 6.30 10.59
N VAL A 567 -0.02 6.12 11.53
CA VAL A 567 1.40 6.31 11.26
C VAL A 567 1.93 5.09 10.50
N ARG A 568 2.69 5.33 9.43
CA ARG A 568 3.23 4.27 8.59
C ARG A 568 4.16 3.34 9.36
N HIS A 569 4.14 2.07 9.03
CA HIS A 569 5.00 1.06 9.64
C HIS A 569 6.48 1.38 9.43
N LEU A 570 7.26 1.29 10.51
CA LEU A 570 8.70 1.50 10.53
C LEU A 570 9.41 0.28 11.07
N ILE A 571 10.29 -0.31 10.27
CA ILE A 571 11.25 -1.30 10.72
C ILE A 571 12.67 -0.74 10.58
N LEU A 572 13.55 -1.05 11.54
CA LEU A 572 14.98 -0.78 11.40
C LEU A 572 15.62 -2.04 10.80
N SER A 573 15.57 -2.11 9.45
CA SER A 573 15.84 -3.36 8.73
C SER A 573 17.32 -3.74 8.67
N GLU A 574 18.20 -2.81 9.01
CA GLU A 574 19.63 -3.10 9.12
C GLU A 574 20.28 -2.10 10.08
N MET A 575 20.98 -2.62 11.08
CA MET A 575 21.77 -1.84 12.01
C MET A 575 22.81 -2.70 12.73
N GLY A 576 23.94 -2.13 13.10
CA GLY A 576 24.98 -2.84 13.81
C GLY A 576 26.06 -1.90 14.37
N TYR A 577 26.87 -2.41 15.26
CA TYR A 577 27.97 -1.68 15.90
C TYR A 577 29.23 -2.52 15.87
N THR A 578 30.37 -1.92 15.51
CA THR A 578 31.64 -2.65 15.40
C THR A 578 32.23 -2.98 16.73
N SER A 579 32.77 -4.22 16.88
CA SER A 579 33.63 -4.62 18.01
C SER A 579 35.10 -4.33 17.78
N SER A 580 35.52 -3.79 16.62
CA SER A 580 36.92 -3.45 16.34
C SER A 580 37.55 -2.46 17.34
N LYS A 581 36.70 -1.70 18.05
CA LYS A 581 37.10 -0.77 19.12
C LYS A 581 36.86 -1.30 20.52
N GLY A 582 36.48 -2.56 20.66
CA GLY A 582 36.19 -3.26 21.88
C GLY A 582 34.80 -3.87 21.97
N GLN A 583 34.71 -5.12 22.40
CA GLN A 583 33.42 -5.84 22.47
C GLN A 583 32.48 -5.22 23.53
N GLU A 584 32.99 -4.62 24.59
CA GLU A 584 32.19 -3.94 25.61
C GLU A 584 31.50 -2.71 25.04
N LEU A 585 32.16 -1.95 24.14
CA LEU A 585 31.57 -0.82 23.43
C LEU A 585 30.48 -1.27 22.47
N GLN A 586 30.69 -2.34 21.70
CA GLN A 586 29.69 -2.95 20.85
C GLN A 586 28.44 -3.33 21.64
N SER A 587 28.65 -4.06 22.75
CA SER A 587 27.57 -4.54 23.61
C SER A 587 26.80 -3.39 24.24
N ALA A 588 27.47 -2.35 24.74
CA ALA A 588 26.83 -1.18 25.32
C ALA A 588 26.04 -0.37 24.25
N SER A 589 26.54 -0.29 23.00
CA SER A 589 25.84 0.36 21.91
C SER A 589 24.59 -0.40 21.50
N PHE A 590 24.65 -1.72 21.46
CA PHE A 590 23.46 -2.54 21.22
C PHE A 590 22.39 -2.33 22.30
N VAL A 591 22.80 -2.40 23.59
CA VAL A 591 21.87 -2.21 24.72
C VAL A 591 21.22 -0.82 24.66
N TYR A 592 22.03 0.22 24.46
CA TYR A 592 21.52 1.59 24.28
C TYR A 592 20.49 1.67 23.15
N ALA A 593 20.83 1.12 21.98
CA ALA A 593 19.95 1.11 20.82
C ALA A 593 18.63 0.40 21.12
N TYR A 594 18.72 -0.81 21.72
CA TYR A 594 17.49 -1.54 22.05
C TYR A 594 16.60 -0.79 23.03
N LYS A 595 17.17 -0.17 24.06
CA LYS A 595 16.41 0.63 25.03
C LYS A 595 15.74 1.87 24.40
N VAL A 596 16.38 2.53 23.44
CA VAL A 596 15.77 3.61 22.65
C VAL A 596 14.61 3.08 21.79
N ILE A 597 14.81 1.95 21.11
CA ILE A 597 13.81 1.31 20.24
C ILE A 597 12.62 0.78 21.06
N GLU A 598 12.89 0.15 22.21
CA GLU A 598 11.86 -0.35 23.12
C GLU A 598 10.94 0.77 23.61
N ALA A 599 11.52 1.95 23.89
CA ALA A 599 10.78 3.12 24.34
C ALA A 599 10.01 3.88 23.25
N ASN A 600 10.27 3.61 21.98
CA ASN A 600 9.64 4.27 20.84
C ASN A 600 8.52 3.39 20.26
N GLN A 601 7.26 3.76 20.47
CA GLN A 601 6.08 2.97 20.03
C GLN A 601 5.91 2.85 18.52
N TYR A 602 6.54 3.74 17.73
CA TYR A 602 6.40 3.80 16.28
C TYR A 602 7.37 2.91 15.52
N VAL A 603 8.28 2.22 16.23
CA VAL A 603 9.19 1.24 15.64
C VAL A 603 8.62 -0.17 15.86
N ASP A 604 8.31 -0.89 14.79
CA ASP A 604 7.79 -2.25 14.86
C ASP A 604 8.85 -3.28 15.27
N SER A 605 10.04 -3.19 14.68
CA SER A 605 11.15 -4.12 14.95
C SER A 605 12.51 -3.55 14.55
N MET A 606 13.56 -4.18 15.06
CA MET A 606 14.94 -3.97 14.63
C MET A 606 15.55 -5.28 14.12
N LEU A 607 16.34 -5.21 13.07
CA LEU A 607 17.07 -6.34 12.53
C LEU A 607 18.56 -6.05 12.65
N PHE A 608 19.20 -6.72 13.61
CA PHE A 608 20.62 -6.52 13.88
C PHE A 608 21.47 -7.22 12.82
N SER A 609 22.37 -6.52 12.22
CA SER A 609 23.32 -7.01 11.25
C SER A 609 24.66 -7.23 11.97
N ARG A 610 25.03 -8.44 12.35
CA ARG A 610 24.48 -9.73 11.92
C ARG A 610 24.75 -10.81 13.00
N GLU A 611 24.33 -12.03 12.71
CA GLU A 611 24.56 -13.16 13.62
C GLU A 611 26.06 -13.51 13.72
N THR A 612 26.75 -13.67 12.60
CA THR A 612 28.19 -13.96 12.51
C THR A 612 28.90 -12.88 11.71
N ASP A 613 30.08 -12.45 12.09
CA ASP A 613 30.92 -11.51 11.37
C ASP A 613 31.05 -11.93 9.87
N ALA A 614 31.05 -10.98 8.96
CA ALA A 614 31.33 -11.23 7.55
C ALA A 614 32.77 -10.80 7.21
N ALA A 615 33.51 -11.65 6.51
CA ALA A 615 34.92 -11.41 6.21
C ALA A 615 35.16 -10.09 5.46
N SER A 616 34.27 -9.74 4.51
CA SER A 616 34.33 -8.49 3.74
C SER A 616 34.10 -7.24 4.60
N GLU A 617 33.27 -7.34 5.65
CA GLU A 617 32.99 -6.24 6.59
C GLU A 617 34.14 -6.09 7.59
N VAL A 618 34.62 -7.21 8.14
CA VAL A 618 35.81 -7.22 9.05
C VAL A 618 37.03 -6.57 8.39
N ALA A 619 37.23 -6.81 7.08
CA ALA A 619 38.33 -6.17 6.35
C ALA A 619 38.19 -4.64 6.28
N GLN A 620 36.98 -4.11 6.52
CA GLN A 620 36.68 -2.67 6.58
C GLN A 620 36.63 -2.13 8.02
N GLY A 621 36.91 -2.96 9.03
CA GLY A 621 36.81 -2.62 10.45
C GLY A 621 35.37 -2.66 11.00
N LEU A 622 34.49 -3.40 10.34
CA LEU A 622 33.07 -3.57 10.66
C LEU A 622 32.80 -4.98 11.21
N ASP A 623 33.33 -5.27 12.42
CA ASP A 623 33.12 -6.54 13.12
C ASP A 623 31.73 -6.49 13.79
N LEU A 624 30.65 -6.59 13.03
CA LEU A 624 29.28 -6.29 13.47
C LEU A 624 28.57 -7.45 14.15
N GLY A 625 29.00 -8.71 13.92
CA GLY A 625 28.33 -9.93 14.37
C GLY A 625 28.20 -10.08 15.88
N LEU A 626 27.23 -10.90 16.30
CA LEU A 626 27.14 -11.43 17.67
C LEU A 626 28.25 -12.44 17.93
N CYS A 627 28.70 -13.14 16.89
CA CYS A 627 29.80 -14.09 16.88
C CYS A 627 30.92 -13.62 15.94
N THR A 628 32.13 -14.04 16.21
CA THR A 628 33.30 -13.84 15.35
C THR A 628 33.20 -14.70 14.08
N LEU A 629 34.06 -14.45 13.06
CA LEU A 629 34.20 -15.31 11.89
C LEU A 629 34.36 -16.79 12.20
N GLY A 630 35.01 -17.11 13.29
CA GLY A 630 35.21 -18.50 13.76
C GLY A 630 34.08 -19.05 14.62
N GLY A 631 32.94 -18.34 14.70
CA GLY A 631 31.77 -18.77 15.48
C GLY A 631 31.89 -18.53 17.00
N GLY A 632 32.96 -17.91 17.49
CA GLY A 632 33.13 -17.58 18.92
C GLY A 632 32.17 -16.46 19.33
N ARG A 633 31.41 -16.67 20.42
CA ARG A 633 30.47 -15.67 20.96
C ARG A 633 31.25 -14.45 21.49
N LYS A 634 30.80 -13.25 21.08
CA LYS A 634 31.31 -11.98 21.63
C LYS A 634 30.47 -11.59 22.87
N SER A 635 30.94 -10.61 23.65
CA SER A 635 30.21 -10.14 24.85
C SER A 635 28.81 -9.61 24.54
N ILE A 636 28.56 -9.12 23.33
CA ILE A 636 27.23 -8.69 22.86
C ILE A 636 26.23 -9.84 22.82
N TYR A 637 26.66 -11.09 22.68
CA TYR A 637 25.78 -12.25 22.59
C TYR A 637 24.86 -12.38 23.81
N GLU A 638 25.41 -12.29 25.01
CA GLU A 638 24.65 -12.37 26.26
C GLU A 638 23.75 -11.11 26.43
N ALA A 639 24.25 -9.94 26.10
CA ALA A 639 23.46 -8.72 26.12
C ALA A 639 22.26 -8.81 25.15
N TYR A 640 22.47 -9.31 23.93
CA TYR A 640 21.40 -9.53 22.94
C TYR A 640 20.37 -10.55 23.44
N LYS A 641 20.84 -11.68 23.98
CA LYS A 641 19.98 -12.75 24.49
C LYS A 641 19.01 -12.24 25.55
N TYR A 642 19.48 -11.44 26.50
CA TYR A 642 18.74 -11.10 27.72
C TYR A 642 18.11 -9.70 27.71
N VAL A 643 18.35 -8.84 26.69
CA VAL A 643 17.97 -7.42 26.70
C VAL A 643 16.48 -7.15 26.93
N ASP A 644 15.62 -8.07 26.55
CA ASP A 644 14.15 -7.99 26.63
C ASP A 644 13.52 -9.04 27.55
N THR A 645 14.34 -9.62 28.46
CA THR A 645 13.87 -10.63 29.40
C THR A 645 13.77 -10.06 30.83
N ALA A 646 13.19 -10.83 31.74
CA ALA A 646 13.13 -10.48 33.16
C ALA A 646 14.50 -10.31 33.80
N GLU A 647 15.55 -10.95 33.26
CA GLU A 647 16.93 -10.86 33.71
C GLU A 647 17.71 -9.70 33.05
N SER A 648 17.07 -8.87 32.26
CA SER A 648 17.72 -7.82 31.45
C SER A 648 18.72 -6.99 32.24
N ALA A 649 18.37 -6.49 33.44
CA ALA A 649 19.23 -5.64 34.26
C ALA A 649 20.62 -6.26 34.50
N LYS A 650 20.66 -7.57 34.79
CA LYS A 650 21.91 -8.28 35.04
C LYS A 650 22.90 -8.23 33.86
N TYR A 651 22.38 -8.23 32.65
CA TYR A 651 23.16 -8.29 31.39
C TYR A 651 23.28 -6.96 30.67
N THR A 652 22.56 -5.92 31.11
CA THR A 652 22.50 -4.61 30.40
C THR A 652 22.99 -3.44 31.27
N ASP A 653 22.95 -3.52 32.61
CA ASP A 653 23.29 -2.38 33.48
C ASP A 653 24.77 -1.97 33.40
N PHE A 654 25.66 -2.87 32.94
CA PHE A 654 27.04 -2.49 32.65
C PHE A 654 27.14 -1.36 31.64
N ALA A 655 26.16 -1.27 30.70
CA ALA A 655 26.13 -0.24 29.65
C ALA A 655 25.95 1.16 30.26
N LEU A 656 25.21 1.33 31.35
CA LEU A 656 25.08 2.62 32.04
C LEU A 656 26.47 3.17 32.45
N ARG A 657 27.34 2.31 33.00
CA ARG A 657 28.71 2.68 33.31
C ARG A 657 29.54 3.05 32.09
N VAL A 658 29.40 2.29 30.98
CA VAL A 658 30.15 2.52 29.74
C VAL A 658 29.69 3.81 29.05
N ILE A 659 28.40 4.12 29.13
CA ILE A 659 27.79 5.35 28.62
C ILE A 659 28.15 6.56 29.48
N GLY A 660 28.31 6.35 30.81
CA GLY A 660 28.61 7.39 31.80
C GLY A 660 27.36 8.05 32.38
N VAL A 661 26.27 7.28 32.53
CA VAL A 661 24.99 7.74 33.12
C VAL A 661 24.60 6.84 34.29
N SER A 662 23.71 7.34 35.15
CA SER A 662 23.24 6.59 36.33
C SER A 662 21.95 5.83 36.07
N SER A 663 21.17 6.23 35.05
CA SER A 663 19.92 5.58 34.69
C SER A 663 19.61 5.74 33.20
N TRP A 664 18.78 4.84 32.68
CA TRP A 664 18.32 4.90 31.30
C TRP A 664 17.48 6.17 30.99
N SER A 665 16.79 6.73 31.98
CA SER A 665 15.97 7.94 31.83
C SER A 665 16.79 9.21 31.48
N GLU A 666 18.11 9.17 31.65
CA GLU A 666 18.99 10.29 31.28
C GLU A 666 19.25 10.34 29.77
N VAL A 667 19.14 9.21 29.08
CA VAL A 667 19.51 9.09 27.67
C VAL A 667 18.36 8.65 26.76
N ILE A 668 17.25 8.17 27.34
CA ILE A 668 16.09 7.70 26.58
C ILE A 668 14.98 8.71 26.70
N LYS A 669 14.57 9.25 25.57
CA LYS A 669 13.33 10.02 25.44
C LYS A 669 12.18 9.06 25.12
N ARG A 670 11.10 9.10 25.90
CA ARG A 670 9.87 8.35 25.60
C ARG A 670 9.08 9.13 24.55
N HIS A 671 8.72 8.47 23.48
CA HIS A 671 7.93 9.02 22.39
C HIS A 671 6.67 8.19 22.17
#